data_ca80ccd5f1c66bd5645b7e922cd288c7
#
_entry.id   ca80ccd5f1c66bd5645b7e922cd288c7
#
_cell.length_a   1.000
_cell.length_b   1.000
_cell.length_c   1.000
_cell.angle_alpha   90.00
_cell.angle_beta   90.00
_cell.angle_gamma   90.00
#
_symmetry.space_group_name_H-M   'P 1'
#
loop_
_entity.id
_entity.type
_entity.pdbx_description
1 polymer ?
#
loop_
_entity_poly.entity_id
_entity_poly.type
_entity_poly.pdbx_seq_one_letter_code
_entity_poly.pdbx_strand_id
1 'polypeptide(L)'
;MAVLGKIRQRSIFLILVIGMALFAFVISGVFDGNSANTGPTDPIAVINDEEIDVNFFRQMVEQTERTYNYSTLQSVNLVWNQALRNTIFDQQFEKLGIDAGKDQLEQIISSDEAVINNPSFQNEAGFFDFGIFTDYIAQMRVQEPAAYENWKAQEQSIIGVAKQRIYFDLIKSSAGITEAEAKSMYHFENDNINIQYVQIPYDVIPDSLVTVTDAEIKKYIKDHSKEFEREASRNLQYVSFSEEPTEDDLSSISLRLDGLKEQRIAYNDVSKLTDTIEGFRTTKNILDFVDQYSEIPFDSIYRARGEFNNQYADILFGLSVGQVFGPYRDGNFFKISRLIDLKKDASLRASHILIAFEGATRASEQITRSKEEAKREANRVFRLARRANADFEDLVRENSDGPTKTRGGDLGFFKEGEMAQEFFNFVNKNKVGSVGLVETEFGFHIIKVTDKDDLAIIADIANEAIASDQTANEVFRNATQFEMDSNDSKDFIALAEKNNYEVRPVKQITALEENLPGLTNQRQIVKWAFQDDTKVGDIKRFSLNGGGGYVVVQLTAKIEDELATLDEVGTRVRKLITEDKKAALIKKQFQDKETLEALAEDENLTIETASAINQKNPTLVGAGNEPYVVGAAFALSEGSESELIQGVKGIYKIKLLSKNEAEPLEDYTEYTNDLLQKASYTLLESVFSALESSSEIDDNRALYY
;
A
#
# COMPACT_ATOMS: atom_id res chain seq x y z
N MET A 1 -20.42 -67.13 2.06
CA MET A 1 -19.54 -66.91 0.92
C MET A 1 -20.25 -66.62 -0.42
N ALA A 2 -21.58 -66.63 -0.49
CA ALA A 2 -22.32 -66.32 -1.75
C ALA A 2 -22.65 -64.84 -1.97
N VAL A 3 -22.52 -63.97 -0.98
CA VAL A 3 -22.86 -62.53 -1.10
C VAL A 3 -21.69 -61.74 -1.68
N LEU A 4 -20.44 -62.10 -1.36
CA LEU A 4 -19.24 -61.43 -1.90
C LEU A 4 -19.00 -61.67 -3.38
N GLY A 5 -19.44 -62.79 -3.94
CA GLY A 5 -19.40 -63.07 -5.38
C GLY A 5 -20.38 -62.21 -6.21
N LYS A 6 -21.58 -61.93 -5.67
CA LYS A 6 -22.56 -61.04 -6.33
C LYS A 6 -22.18 -59.57 -6.28
N ILE A 7 -21.45 -59.14 -5.23
CA ILE A 7 -20.91 -57.77 -5.13
C ILE A 7 -19.75 -57.59 -6.12
N ARG A 8 -18.90 -58.61 -6.29
CA ARG A 8 -17.78 -58.55 -7.25
C ARG A 8 -18.19 -58.51 -8.69
N GLN A 9 -19.28 -59.22 -9.08
CA GLN A 9 -19.85 -59.14 -10.44
C GLN A 9 -20.56 -57.79 -10.71
N ARG A 10 -21.17 -57.18 -9.69
CA ARG A 10 -21.80 -55.87 -9.85
C ARG A 10 -20.78 -54.73 -9.74
N SER A 11 -19.64 -54.94 -9.08
CA SER A 11 -18.57 -53.90 -9.00
C SER A 11 -17.86 -53.69 -10.35
N ILE A 12 -17.69 -54.74 -11.14
CA ILE A 12 -17.16 -54.62 -12.52
C ILE A 12 -18.15 -53.84 -13.40
N PHE A 13 -19.44 -54.12 -13.28
CA PHE A 13 -20.48 -53.37 -13.99
C PHE A 13 -20.58 -51.92 -13.51
N LEU A 14 -20.41 -51.65 -12.19
CA LEU A 14 -20.41 -50.34 -11.64
C LEU A 14 -19.16 -49.54 -12.08
N ILE A 15 -18.00 -50.19 -12.10
CA ILE A 15 -16.73 -49.60 -12.60
C ILE A 15 -16.85 -49.26 -14.08
N LEU A 16 -17.52 -50.14 -14.87
CA LEU A 16 -17.75 -49.94 -16.31
C LEU A 16 -18.73 -48.78 -16.55
N VAL A 17 -19.77 -48.64 -15.73
CA VAL A 17 -20.74 -47.54 -15.79
C VAL A 17 -20.09 -46.23 -15.35
N ILE A 18 -19.30 -46.23 -14.27
CA ILE A 18 -18.55 -45.05 -13.81
C ILE A 18 -17.46 -44.70 -14.85
N GLY A 19 -16.78 -45.70 -15.39
CA GLY A 19 -15.79 -45.49 -16.46
C GLY A 19 -16.41 -44.91 -17.72
N MET A 20 -17.60 -45.39 -18.14
CA MET A 20 -18.38 -44.82 -19.27
C MET A 20 -18.89 -43.41 -18.94
N ALA A 21 -19.34 -43.14 -17.71
CA ALA A 21 -19.78 -41.82 -17.32
C ALA A 21 -18.61 -40.79 -17.28
N LEU A 22 -17.45 -41.22 -16.75
CA LEU A 22 -16.24 -40.42 -16.81
C LEU A 22 -15.71 -40.23 -18.24
N PHE A 23 -15.80 -41.29 -19.07
CA PHE A 23 -15.40 -41.20 -20.48
C PHE A 23 -16.40 -40.33 -21.28
N ALA A 24 -17.71 -40.40 -21.00
CA ALA A 24 -18.67 -39.49 -21.59
C ALA A 24 -18.49 -38.05 -21.13
N PHE A 25 -18.11 -37.84 -19.87
CA PHE A 25 -17.79 -36.51 -19.33
C PHE A 25 -16.50 -35.95 -19.95
N VAL A 26 -15.45 -36.76 -20.11
CA VAL A 26 -14.21 -36.37 -20.80
C VAL A 26 -14.44 -36.15 -22.29
N ILE A 27 -15.29 -37.01 -22.95
CA ILE A 27 -15.64 -36.81 -24.36
C ILE A 27 -16.56 -35.60 -24.54
N SER A 28 -17.51 -35.34 -23.66
CA SER A 28 -18.32 -34.13 -23.75
C SER A 28 -17.42 -32.89 -23.64
N GLY A 29 -16.39 -32.88 -22.74
CA GLY A 29 -15.41 -31.81 -22.64
C GLY A 29 -14.46 -31.68 -23.86
N VAL A 30 -14.29 -32.78 -24.65
CA VAL A 30 -13.47 -32.77 -25.88
C VAL A 30 -14.32 -32.43 -27.12
N PHE A 31 -15.60 -32.72 -27.13
CA PHE A 31 -16.52 -32.35 -28.22
C PHE A 31 -17.26 -31.04 -27.99
N ASP A 32 -17.28 -30.51 -26.76
CA ASP A 32 -17.62 -29.11 -26.48
C ASP A 32 -16.49 -28.12 -26.89
N GLY A 33 -15.54 -28.56 -27.68
CA GLY A 33 -14.58 -27.73 -28.39
C GLY A 33 -15.22 -26.72 -29.37
N ASN A 34 -16.52 -26.53 -29.28
CA ASN A 34 -17.27 -25.46 -29.90
C ASN A 34 -18.39 -24.94 -28.98
N SER A 35 -18.15 -24.96 -27.65
CA SER A 35 -18.80 -24.01 -26.79
C SER A 35 -18.29 -22.66 -27.27
N ALA A 36 -19.15 -21.98 -28.01
CA ALA A 36 -18.95 -20.56 -28.29
C ALA A 36 -18.43 -19.92 -27.01
N ASN A 37 -17.29 -19.31 -27.12
CA ASN A 37 -16.76 -18.44 -26.07
C ASN A 37 -17.84 -17.38 -25.86
N THR A 38 -18.75 -17.60 -24.93
CA THR A 38 -19.82 -16.66 -24.59
C THR A 38 -19.30 -15.54 -23.70
N GLY A 39 -17.99 -15.39 -23.65
CA GLY A 39 -17.34 -14.23 -23.08
C GLY A 39 -17.46 -13.02 -24.03
N PRO A 40 -17.25 -11.82 -23.53
CA PRO A 40 -17.20 -10.62 -24.36
C PRO A 40 -16.22 -10.85 -25.54
N THR A 41 -16.65 -10.48 -26.75
CA THR A 41 -15.84 -10.58 -27.98
C THR A 41 -15.15 -9.26 -28.31
N ASP A 42 -15.51 -8.20 -27.58
CA ASP A 42 -14.96 -6.86 -27.77
C ASP A 42 -13.51 -6.79 -27.33
N PRO A 43 -12.68 -5.91 -27.90
CA PRO A 43 -11.32 -5.70 -27.42
C PRO A 43 -11.35 -5.19 -25.97
N ILE A 44 -10.24 -5.39 -25.21
CA ILE A 44 -10.16 -4.91 -23.83
C ILE A 44 -10.28 -3.38 -23.76
N ALA A 45 -9.85 -2.70 -24.80
CA ALA A 45 -10.07 -1.28 -25.01
C ALA A 45 -9.84 -0.93 -26.50
N VAL A 46 -10.40 0.23 -26.91
CA VAL A 46 -10.09 0.90 -28.18
C VAL A 46 -9.58 2.30 -27.86
N ILE A 47 -8.42 2.66 -28.39
CA ILE A 47 -7.79 3.96 -28.18
C ILE A 47 -7.52 4.61 -29.53
N ASN A 48 -8.30 5.65 -29.90
CA ASN A 48 -8.22 6.31 -31.22
C ASN A 48 -8.22 5.30 -32.39
N ASP A 49 -9.20 4.40 -32.44
CA ASP A 49 -9.35 3.33 -33.43
C ASP A 49 -8.34 2.16 -33.31
N GLU A 50 -7.42 2.16 -32.35
CA GLU A 50 -6.48 1.06 -32.12
C GLU A 50 -6.99 0.12 -31.03
N GLU A 51 -7.17 -1.15 -31.36
CA GLU A 51 -7.67 -2.17 -30.45
C GLU A 51 -6.54 -2.77 -29.60
N ILE A 52 -6.78 -2.88 -28.27
CA ILE A 52 -5.90 -3.63 -27.37
C ILE A 52 -6.39 -5.07 -27.28
N ASP A 53 -5.55 -6.02 -27.68
CA ASP A 53 -5.88 -7.45 -27.68
C ASP A 53 -6.09 -8.00 -26.26
N VAL A 54 -7.23 -8.67 -26.05
CA VAL A 54 -7.64 -9.23 -24.75
C VAL A 54 -6.64 -10.28 -24.24
N ASN A 55 -6.12 -11.15 -25.14
CA ASN A 55 -5.26 -12.25 -24.71
C ASN A 55 -3.88 -11.73 -24.31
N PHE A 56 -3.36 -10.78 -25.08
CA PHE A 56 -2.10 -10.10 -24.74
C PHE A 56 -2.24 -9.38 -23.39
N PHE A 57 -3.29 -8.60 -23.20
CA PHE A 57 -3.53 -7.89 -21.96
C PHE A 57 -3.64 -8.85 -20.77
N ARG A 58 -4.40 -9.94 -20.89
CA ARG A 58 -4.53 -10.97 -19.85
C ARG A 58 -3.18 -11.61 -19.50
N GLN A 59 -2.36 -11.92 -20.49
CA GLN A 59 -1.02 -12.47 -20.26
C GLN A 59 -0.15 -11.51 -19.45
N MET A 60 -0.20 -10.21 -19.75
CA MET A 60 0.54 -9.19 -19.01
C MET A 60 0.04 -9.05 -17.57
N VAL A 61 -1.27 -9.13 -17.36
CA VAL A 61 -1.87 -9.12 -16.00
C VAL A 61 -1.38 -10.32 -15.20
N GLU A 62 -1.46 -11.54 -15.73
CA GLU A 62 -0.99 -12.75 -15.05
C GLU A 62 0.51 -12.70 -14.73
N GLN A 63 1.32 -12.15 -15.63
CA GLN A 63 2.75 -11.97 -15.39
C GLN A 63 3.01 -10.97 -14.27
N THR A 64 2.24 -9.87 -14.23
CA THR A 64 2.35 -8.82 -13.21
C THR A 64 1.96 -9.37 -11.83
N GLU A 65 0.85 -10.11 -11.74
CA GLU A 65 0.43 -10.81 -10.51
C GLU A 65 1.55 -11.69 -9.94
N ARG A 66 2.16 -12.54 -10.79
CA ARG A 66 3.24 -13.45 -10.37
C ARG A 66 4.52 -12.73 -9.97
N THR A 67 4.84 -11.63 -10.64
CA THR A 67 6.10 -10.91 -10.41
C THR A 67 6.04 -10.08 -9.12
N TYR A 68 4.92 -9.39 -8.87
CA TYR A 68 4.78 -8.43 -7.78
C TYR A 68 3.88 -8.92 -6.63
N ASN A 69 3.26 -10.08 -6.76
CA ASN A 69 2.28 -10.62 -5.81
C ASN A 69 1.12 -9.63 -5.55
N TYR A 70 0.66 -8.97 -6.60
CA TYR A 70 -0.47 -8.04 -6.55
C TYR A 70 -1.80 -8.77 -6.72
N SER A 71 -2.91 -8.14 -6.30
CA SER A 71 -4.25 -8.61 -6.66
C SER A 71 -4.47 -8.49 -8.18
N THR A 72 -5.46 -9.21 -8.70
CA THR A 72 -5.82 -9.14 -10.13
C THR A 72 -6.13 -7.71 -10.56
N LEU A 73 -6.93 -6.96 -9.79
CA LEU A 73 -7.27 -5.59 -10.16
C LEU A 73 -6.11 -4.60 -10.01
N GLN A 74 -5.22 -4.78 -9.03
CA GLN A 74 -3.99 -4.01 -8.97
C GLN A 74 -3.14 -4.22 -10.22
N SER A 75 -3.01 -5.48 -10.65
CA SER A 75 -2.29 -5.84 -11.87
C SER A 75 -2.98 -5.30 -13.13
N VAL A 76 -4.31 -5.39 -13.21
CA VAL A 76 -5.11 -4.82 -14.31
C VAL A 76 -4.86 -3.31 -14.43
N ASN A 77 -4.92 -2.58 -13.33
CA ASN A 77 -4.71 -1.13 -13.35
C ASN A 77 -3.27 -0.75 -13.74
N LEU A 78 -2.27 -1.50 -13.26
CA LEU A 78 -0.88 -1.25 -13.65
C LEU A 78 -0.66 -1.51 -15.13
N VAL A 79 -1.13 -2.66 -15.64
CA VAL A 79 -1.02 -3.02 -17.06
C VAL A 79 -1.81 -2.06 -17.95
N TRP A 80 -2.98 -1.61 -17.49
CA TRP A 80 -3.79 -0.62 -18.18
C TRP A 80 -3.06 0.70 -18.35
N ASN A 81 -2.54 1.26 -17.27
CA ASN A 81 -1.84 2.54 -17.32
C ASN A 81 -0.64 2.48 -18.26
N GLN A 82 0.06 1.34 -18.28
CA GLN A 82 1.18 1.14 -19.19
C GLN A 82 0.71 0.97 -20.65
N ALA A 83 -0.32 0.19 -20.89
CA ALA A 83 -0.87 -0.04 -22.24
C ALA A 83 -1.40 1.26 -22.83
N LEU A 84 -2.21 2.00 -22.07
CA LEU A 84 -2.75 3.30 -22.47
C LEU A 84 -1.64 4.29 -22.83
N ARG A 85 -0.65 4.42 -21.95
CA ARG A 85 0.49 5.31 -22.19
C ARG A 85 1.30 4.91 -23.43
N ASN A 86 1.57 3.64 -23.58
CA ASN A 86 2.33 3.14 -24.74
C ASN A 86 1.57 3.38 -26.05
N THR A 87 0.29 3.01 -26.10
CA THR A 87 -0.53 3.18 -27.30
C THR A 87 -0.61 4.65 -27.73
N ILE A 88 -0.91 5.55 -26.79
CA ILE A 88 -1.00 6.99 -27.07
C ILE A 88 0.35 7.54 -27.56
N PHE A 89 1.46 7.16 -26.94
CA PHE A 89 2.78 7.63 -27.41
C PHE A 89 3.19 7.02 -28.74
N ASP A 90 2.94 5.72 -28.97
CA ASP A 90 3.27 5.07 -30.24
C ASP A 90 2.53 5.73 -31.40
N GLN A 91 1.25 6.07 -31.23
CA GLN A 91 0.47 6.85 -32.18
C GLN A 91 1.08 8.23 -32.45
N GLN A 92 1.60 8.92 -31.41
CA GLN A 92 2.29 10.19 -31.59
C GLN A 92 3.63 10.03 -32.32
N PHE A 93 4.39 8.98 -32.01
CA PHE A 93 5.66 8.71 -32.69
C PHE A 93 5.43 8.43 -34.16
N GLU A 94 4.41 7.64 -34.51
CA GLU A 94 4.04 7.37 -35.91
C GLU A 94 3.61 8.66 -36.63
N LYS A 95 2.74 9.44 -36.02
CA LYS A 95 2.23 10.71 -36.57
C LYS A 95 3.34 11.73 -36.84
N LEU A 96 4.38 11.74 -36.00
CA LEU A 96 5.52 12.67 -36.09
C LEU A 96 6.69 12.08 -36.88
N GLY A 97 6.65 10.79 -37.25
CA GLY A 97 7.75 10.09 -37.91
C GLY A 97 8.96 9.90 -36.99
N ILE A 98 8.74 9.79 -35.68
CA ILE A 98 9.81 9.55 -34.70
C ILE A 98 10.15 8.05 -34.74
N ASP A 99 11.39 7.74 -35.04
CA ASP A 99 11.93 6.38 -34.99
C ASP A 99 13.30 6.36 -34.31
N ALA A 100 13.69 5.21 -33.80
CA ALA A 100 14.96 5.01 -33.13
C ALA A 100 15.85 4.08 -33.97
N GLY A 101 16.99 4.60 -34.42
CA GLY A 101 17.96 3.84 -35.18
C GLY A 101 19.01 3.12 -34.33
N LYS A 102 19.97 2.52 -35.01
CA LYS A 102 21.07 1.77 -34.38
C LYS A 102 21.84 2.63 -33.36
N ASP A 103 22.08 3.89 -33.65
CA ASP A 103 22.89 4.78 -32.81
C ASP A 103 22.23 5.05 -31.47
N GLN A 104 20.88 5.23 -31.45
CA GLN A 104 20.09 5.40 -30.23
C GLN A 104 20.07 4.12 -29.40
N LEU A 105 19.94 2.98 -30.06
CA LEU A 105 19.98 1.68 -29.40
C LEU A 105 21.35 1.45 -28.73
N GLU A 106 22.44 1.73 -29.46
CA GLU A 106 23.81 1.64 -28.95
C GLU A 106 24.00 2.56 -27.72
N GLN A 107 23.50 3.79 -27.78
CA GLN A 107 23.60 4.74 -26.66
C GLN A 107 22.92 4.22 -25.41
N ILE A 108 21.71 3.63 -25.53
CA ILE A 108 20.97 3.11 -24.38
C ILE A 108 21.67 1.88 -23.82
N ILE A 109 22.04 0.93 -24.66
CA ILE A 109 22.72 -0.29 -24.24
C ILE A 109 24.08 0.03 -23.58
N SER A 110 24.82 1.00 -24.14
CA SER A 110 26.10 1.45 -23.58
C SER A 110 25.96 2.27 -22.28
N SER A 111 24.75 2.59 -21.83
CA SER A 111 24.49 3.23 -20.55
C SER A 111 23.96 2.26 -19.49
N ASP A 112 23.65 1.01 -19.85
CA ASP A 112 23.16 -0.01 -18.92
C ASP A 112 24.33 -0.66 -18.17
N GLU A 113 24.40 -0.42 -16.85
CA GLU A 113 25.47 -0.94 -15.98
C GLU A 113 25.56 -2.46 -15.99
N ALA A 114 24.45 -3.16 -16.14
CA ALA A 114 24.43 -4.62 -16.19
C ALA A 114 25.06 -5.16 -17.49
N VAL A 115 24.92 -4.41 -18.58
CA VAL A 115 25.50 -4.76 -19.88
C VAL A 115 26.98 -4.37 -19.97
N ILE A 116 27.32 -3.12 -19.59
CA ILE A 116 28.71 -2.64 -19.73
C ILE A 116 29.68 -3.32 -18.74
N ASN A 117 29.20 -3.77 -17.60
CA ASN A 117 30.02 -4.50 -16.62
C ASN A 117 30.09 -6.01 -16.90
N ASN A 118 29.38 -6.52 -17.90
CA ASN A 118 29.45 -7.94 -18.26
C ASN A 118 30.73 -8.24 -18.99
N PRO A 119 31.65 -9.10 -18.47
CA PRO A 119 32.94 -9.44 -19.12
C PRO A 119 32.79 -10.01 -20.52
N SER A 120 31.66 -10.64 -20.85
CA SER A 120 31.38 -11.22 -22.18
C SER A 120 31.22 -10.17 -23.28
N PHE A 121 30.98 -8.91 -22.92
CA PHE A 121 30.79 -7.80 -23.86
C PHE A 121 31.91 -6.77 -23.80
N GLN A 122 33.03 -7.11 -23.13
CA GLN A 122 34.19 -6.25 -22.98
C GLN A 122 35.33 -6.66 -23.95
N ASN A 123 36.03 -5.66 -24.46
CA ASN A 123 37.24 -5.88 -25.27
C ASN A 123 38.45 -6.25 -24.39
N GLU A 124 39.58 -6.53 -25.01
CA GLU A 124 40.82 -6.91 -24.31
C GLU A 124 41.31 -5.88 -23.28
N ALA A 125 40.90 -4.63 -23.42
CA ALA A 125 41.21 -3.55 -22.46
C ALA A 125 40.19 -3.42 -21.31
N GLY A 126 39.17 -4.29 -21.26
CA GLY A 126 38.14 -4.30 -20.21
C GLY A 126 37.04 -3.26 -20.40
N PHE A 127 36.89 -2.65 -21.57
CA PHE A 127 35.84 -1.72 -21.88
C PHE A 127 34.73 -2.40 -22.69
N PHE A 128 33.49 -2.01 -22.46
CA PHE A 128 32.35 -2.46 -23.27
C PHE A 128 32.58 -2.19 -24.76
N ASP A 129 32.24 -3.16 -25.58
CA ASP A 129 32.34 -3.09 -27.06
C ASP A 129 31.01 -3.51 -27.68
N PHE A 130 30.33 -2.55 -28.28
CA PHE A 130 29.02 -2.78 -28.91
C PHE A 130 29.12 -3.76 -30.10
N GLY A 131 30.27 -3.87 -30.75
CA GLY A 131 30.52 -4.87 -31.80
C GLY A 131 30.48 -6.30 -31.23
N ILE A 132 31.18 -6.54 -30.12
CA ILE A 132 31.14 -7.82 -29.40
C ILE A 132 29.72 -8.17 -28.97
N PHE A 133 28.99 -7.19 -28.44
CA PHE A 133 27.58 -7.37 -28.07
C PHE A 133 26.70 -7.74 -29.25
N THR A 134 26.81 -7.06 -30.39
CA THR A 134 26.04 -7.37 -31.62
C THR A 134 26.37 -8.73 -32.18
N ASP A 135 27.65 -9.15 -32.15
CA ASP A 135 28.08 -10.48 -32.57
C ASP A 135 27.52 -11.58 -31.69
N TYR A 136 27.43 -11.34 -30.37
CA TYR A 136 26.76 -12.22 -29.41
C TYR A 136 25.28 -12.41 -29.76
N ILE A 137 24.56 -11.32 -30.04
CA ILE A 137 23.15 -11.38 -30.45
C ILE A 137 23.00 -12.14 -31.79
N ALA A 138 23.90 -11.92 -32.72
CA ALA A 138 23.90 -12.66 -34.00
C ALA A 138 24.14 -14.18 -33.83
N GLN A 139 25.02 -14.57 -32.89
CA GLN A 139 25.22 -15.96 -32.51
C GLN A 139 24.01 -16.57 -31.81
N MET A 140 23.40 -15.81 -30.85
CA MET A 140 22.18 -16.21 -30.15
C MET A 140 21.05 -16.52 -31.12
N ARG A 141 20.89 -15.74 -32.18
CA ARG A 141 19.90 -15.98 -33.23
C ARG A 141 20.00 -17.36 -33.88
N VAL A 142 21.22 -17.89 -34.00
CA VAL A 142 21.47 -19.19 -34.68
C VAL A 142 21.48 -20.34 -33.67
N GLN A 143 22.06 -20.13 -32.50
CA GLN A 143 22.32 -21.19 -31.53
C GLN A 143 21.18 -21.35 -30.51
N GLU A 144 20.52 -20.25 -30.14
CA GLU A 144 19.50 -20.21 -29.09
C GLU A 144 18.24 -19.40 -29.55
N PRO A 145 17.45 -19.93 -30.50
CA PRO A 145 16.34 -19.20 -31.09
C PRO A 145 15.32 -18.67 -30.06
N ALA A 146 15.06 -19.43 -28.99
CA ALA A 146 14.13 -19.00 -27.90
C ALA A 146 14.70 -17.82 -27.13
N ALA A 147 15.99 -17.78 -26.83
CA ALA A 147 16.63 -16.63 -26.16
C ALA A 147 16.64 -15.41 -27.09
N TYR A 148 16.82 -15.63 -28.41
CA TYR A 148 16.75 -14.56 -29.41
C TYR A 148 15.34 -13.93 -29.51
N GLU A 149 14.27 -14.72 -29.42
CA GLU A 149 12.90 -14.14 -29.36
C GLU A 149 12.69 -13.28 -28.11
N ASN A 150 13.21 -13.69 -26.95
CA ASN A 150 13.22 -12.87 -25.76
C ASN A 150 14.00 -11.55 -25.92
N TRP A 151 15.19 -11.67 -26.60
CA TRP A 151 15.98 -10.48 -26.93
C TRP A 151 15.21 -9.52 -27.83
N LYS A 152 14.50 -10.01 -28.86
CA LYS A 152 13.68 -9.15 -29.74
C LYS A 152 12.63 -8.37 -28.97
N ALA A 153 11.96 -9.00 -28.00
CA ALA A 153 11.00 -8.31 -27.15
C ALA A 153 11.69 -7.21 -26.31
N GLN A 154 12.87 -7.49 -25.79
CA GLN A 154 13.66 -6.51 -25.05
C GLN A 154 14.17 -5.38 -25.95
N GLU A 155 14.62 -5.67 -27.16
CA GLU A 155 15.02 -4.70 -28.17
C GLU A 155 13.87 -3.74 -28.53
N GLN A 156 12.65 -4.25 -28.72
CA GLN A 156 11.46 -3.42 -28.95
C GLN A 156 11.18 -2.49 -27.77
N SER A 157 11.34 -2.99 -26.55
CA SER A 157 11.20 -2.15 -25.35
C SER A 157 12.25 -1.03 -25.30
N ILE A 158 13.51 -1.34 -25.65
CA ILE A 158 14.59 -0.33 -25.72
C ILE A 158 14.31 0.70 -26.82
N ILE A 159 13.80 0.27 -27.98
CA ILE A 159 13.38 1.16 -29.07
C ILE A 159 12.26 2.09 -28.60
N GLY A 160 11.27 1.57 -27.88
CA GLY A 160 10.19 2.38 -27.28
C GLY A 160 10.73 3.46 -26.33
N VAL A 161 11.64 3.08 -25.45
CA VAL A 161 12.34 4.04 -24.55
C VAL A 161 13.12 5.09 -25.34
N ALA A 162 13.80 4.69 -26.41
CA ALA A 162 14.54 5.61 -27.27
C ALA A 162 13.62 6.62 -27.97
N LYS A 163 12.50 6.15 -28.55
CA LYS A 163 11.49 7.01 -29.18
C LYS A 163 10.91 8.01 -28.19
N GLN A 164 10.55 7.52 -27.01
CA GLN A 164 10.04 8.34 -25.92
C GLN A 164 11.04 9.43 -25.52
N ARG A 165 12.31 9.06 -25.36
CA ARG A 165 13.38 10.01 -25.05
C ARG A 165 13.53 11.08 -26.13
N ILE A 166 13.57 10.68 -27.40
CA ILE A 166 13.64 11.64 -28.53
C ILE A 166 12.46 12.60 -28.50
N TYR A 167 11.24 12.08 -28.30
CA TYR A 167 10.01 12.91 -28.23
C TYR A 167 10.09 13.93 -27.11
N PHE A 168 10.46 13.52 -25.92
CA PHE A 168 10.58 14.41 -24.76
C PHE A 168 11.73 15.40 -24.87
N ASP A 169 12.87 14.98 -25.43
CA ASP A 169 14.01 15.86 -25.67
C ASP A 169 13.63 16.99 -26.69
N LEU A 170 12.85 16.65 -27.71
CA LEU A 170 12.31 17.64 -28.66
C LEU A 170 11.38 18.64 -27.94
N ILE A 171 10.44 18.16 -27.12
CA ILE A 171 9.54 19.03 -26.39
C ILE A 171 10.30 19.88 -25.37
N LYS A 172 11.21 19.25 -24.62
CA LYS A 172 12.06 19.94 -23.64
C LYS A 172 12.93 21.01 -24.29
N SER A 173 13.47 20.74 -25.46
CA SER A 173 14.29 21.69 -26.21
C SER A 173 13.47 22.90 -26.72
N SER A 174 12.16 22.70 -26.93
CA SER A 174 11.25 23.77 -27.30
C SER A 174 10.73 24.58 -26.10
N ALA A 175 10.76 24.00 -24.90
CA ALA A 175 10.33 24.59 -23.63
C ALA A 175 11.46 25.38 -22.97
N GLY A 176 12.06 26.28 -23.70
CA GLY A 176 13.09 27.18 -23.16
C GLY A 176 12.49 28.18 -22.16
N ILE A 177 13.10 28.30 -21.00
CA ILE A 177 12.79 29.38 -20.04
C ILE A 177 13.62 30.61 -20.43
N THR A 178 12.97 31.70 -20.70
CA THR A 178 13.64 32.95 -21.04
C THR A 178 14.13 33.68 -19.77
N GLU A 179 15.15 34.49 -19.91
CA GLU A 179 15.60 35.38 -18.82
C GLU A 179 14.48 36.30 -18.32
N ALA A 180 13.57 36.71 -19.20
CA ALA A 180 12.42 37.54 -18.85
C ALA A 180 11.43 36.78 -17.94
N GLU A 181 11.20 35.48 -18.18
CA GLU A 181 10.37 34.64 -17.32
C GLU A 181 11.04 34.40 -15.97
N ALA A 182 12.34 34.11 -15.96
CA ALA A 182 13.12 33.94 -14.74
C ALA A 182 13.10 35.24 -13.90
N LYS A 183 13.28 36.39 -14.53
CA LYS A 183 13.16 37.70 -13.89
C LYS A 183 11.74 37.91 -13.33
N SER A 184 10.72 37.61 -14.11
CA SER A 184 9.32 37.74 -13.67
C SER A 184 9.04 36.85 -12.44
N MET A 185 9.54 35.62 -12.42
CA MET A 185 9.39 34.71 -11.27
C MET A 185 10.14 35.22 -10.05
N TYR A 186 11.35 35.75 -10.24
CA TYR A 186 12.11 36.37 -9.15
C TYR A 186 11.30 37.50 -8.50
N HIS A 187 10.74 38.43 -9.31
CA HIS A 187 9.90 39.51 -8.81
C HIS A 187 8.59 39.03 -8.20
N PHE A 188 7.95 38.02 -8.78
CA PHE A 188 6.75 37.38 -8.21
C PHE A 188 6.99 36.82 -6.79
N GLU A 189 8.17 36.28 -6.53
CA GLU A 189 8.54 35.72 -5.23
C GLU A 189 9.04 36.75 -4.23
N ASN A 190 9.77 37.79 -4.68
CA ASN A 190 10.55 38.66 -3.83
C ASN A 190 10.04 40.10 -3.72
N ASP A 191 9.30 40.60 -4.74
CA ASP A 191 8.63 41.87 -4.61
C ASP A 191 7.60 41.82 -3.50
N ASN A 192 7.48 42.89 -2.74
CA ASN A 192 6.50 42.98 -1.71
C ASN A 192 5.80 44.34 -1.69
N ILE A 193 4.59 44.35 -1.18
CA ILE A 193 3.77 45.54 -1.06
C ILE A 193 3.31 45.74 0.37
N ASN A 194 3.09 47.01 0.70
CA ASN A 194 2.37 47.40 1.90
C ASN A 194 1.04 48.03 1.47
N ILE A 195 -0.03 47.56 2.05
CA ILE A 195 -1.38 48.01 1.69
C ILE A 195 -2.19 48.34 2.94
N GLN A 196 -3.15 49.25 2.75
CA GLN A 196 -4.33 49.32 3.59
C GLN A 196 -5.50 48.72 2.84
N TYR A 197 -6.39 48.06 3.56
CA TYR A 197 -7.57 47.47 2.96
C TYR A 197 -8.76 47.51 3.92
N VAL A 198 -9.96 47.50 3.36
CA VAL A 198 -11.21 47.23 4.04
C VAL A 198 -11.80 45.97 3.46
N GLN A 199 -12.13 45.02 4.32
CA GLN A 199 -12.86 43.81 3.97
C GLN A 199 -14.33 44.00 4.32
N ILE A 200 -15.20 43.70 3.37
CA ILE A 200 -16.65 43.60 3.55
C ILE A 200 -17.00 42.11 3.45
N PRO A 201 -17.18 41.41 4.57
CA PRO A 201 -17.47 39.98 4.55
C PRO A 201 -18.79 39.65 3.89
N TYR A 202 -18.93 38.46 3.30
CA TYR A 202 -20.18 38.04 2.65
C TYR A 202 -21.38 37.96 3.63
N ASP A 203 -21.15 37.77 4.93
CA ASP A 203 -22.18 37.70 5.95
C ASP A 203 -22.86 39.04 6.29
N VAL A 204 -22.32 40.16 5.82
CA VAL A 204 -23.01 41.47 5.82
C VAL A 204 -24.35 41.38 5.07
N ILE A 205 -24.44 40.53 4.06
CA ILE A 205 -25.70 40.23 3.37
C ILE A 205 -26.28 38.94 3.95
N PRO A 206 -27.41 38.99 4.68
CA PRO A 206 -28.07 37.77 5.17
C PRO A 206 -28.46 36.83 4.03
N ASP A 207 -28.35 35.53 4.25
CA ASP A 207 -28.70 34.49 3.27
C ASP A 207 -30.16 34.59 2.81
N SER A 208 -31.05 35.11 3.67
CA SER A 208 -32.47 35.35 3.37
C SER A 208 -32.72 36.35 2.23
N LEU A 209 -31.76 37.20 1.94
CA LEU A 209 -31.84 38.16 0.81
C LEU A 209 -31.33 37.59 -0.49
N VAL A 210 -30.76 36.38 -0.50
CA VAL A 210 -30.21 35.75 -1.69
C VAL A 210 -30.94 34.44 -1.95
N THR A 211 -31.69 34.41 -3.05
CA THR A 211 -32.34 33.14 -3.45
C THR A 211 -31.54 32.52 -4.59
N VAL A 212 -31.16 31.24 -4.43
CA VAL A 212 -30.54 30.43 -5.46
C VAL A 212 -31.50 29.31 -5.83
N THR A 213 -31.92 29.31 -7.08
CA THR A 213 -32.84 28.30 -7.61
C THR A 213 -32.11 27.06 -8.11
N ASP A 214 -32.80 25.93 -8.15
CA ASP A 214 -32.26 24.69 -8.71
C ASP A 214 -31.91 24.79 -10.20
N ALA A 215 -32.63 25.68 -10.93
CA ALA A 215 -32.31 25.97 -12.33
C ALA A 215 -30.94 26.66 -12.50
N GLU A 216 -30.60 27.55 -11.57
CA GLU A 216 -29.29 28.24 -11.59
C GLU A 216 -28.16 27.23 -11.21
N ILE A 217 -28.40 26.33 -10.28
CA ILE A 217 -27.44 25.28 -9.92
C ILE A 217 -27.20 24.35 -11.13
N LYS A 218 -28.27 23.88 -11.77
CA LYS A 218 -28.16 23.05 -12.96
C LYS A 218 -27.43 23.75 -14.11
N LYS A 219 -27.68 25.04 -14.27
CA LYS A 219 -26.97 25.86 -15.27
C LYS A 219 -25.48 25.96 -14.94
N TYR A 220 -25.13 26.22 -13.67
CA TYR A 220 -23.75 26.29 -13.22
C TYR A 220 -23.00 24.97 -13.48
N ILE A 221 -23.59 23.82 -13.09
CA ILE A 221 -23.04 22.50 -13.35
C ILE A 221 -22.79 22.29 -14.85
N LYS A 222 -23.73 22.67 -15.70
CA LYS A 222 -23.60 22.54 -17.15
C LYS A 222 -22.51 23.44 -17.72
N ASP A 223 -22.44 24.69 -17.26
CA ASP A 223 -21.45 25.66 -17.73
C ASP A 223 -20.02 25.29 -17.29
N HIS A 224 -19.90 24.47 -16.24
CA HIS A 224 -18.62 23.95 -15.70
C HIS A 224 -18.54 22.42 -15.84
N SER A 225 -19.07 21.85 -16.92
CA SER A 225 -19.23 20.40 -17.11
C SER A 225 -17.99 19.59 -16.76
N LYS A 226 -16.79 20.05 -17.17
CA LYS A 226 -15.52 19.37 -16.87
C LYS A 226 -15.21 19.19 -15.39
N GLU A 227 -15.75 20.06 -14.50
CA GLU A 227 -15.57 19.94 -13.05
C GLU A 227 -16.58 18.98 -12.41
N PHE A 228 -17.68 18.70 -13.13
CA PHE A 228 -18.83 17.94 -12.64
C PHE A 228 -19.08 16.66 -13.43
N GLU A 229 -18.22 16.30 -14.37
CA GLU A 229 -18.21 14.97 -14.99
C GLU A 229 -17.97 13.90 -13.92
N ARG A 230 -18.66 12.79 -14.04
CA ARG A 230 -18.52 11.64 -13.16
C ARG A 230 -18.59 10.33 -13.94
N GLU A 231 -17.87 9.35 -13.47
CA GLU A 231 -17.94 8.00 -14.01
C GLU A 231 -19.22 7.28 -13.57
N ALA A 232 -19.66 6.31 -14.39
CA ALA A 232 -20.75 5.43 -14.03
C ALA A 232 -20.48 4.75 -12.68
N SER A 233 -21.46 4.80 -11.78
CA SER A 233 -21.31 4.25 -10.45
C SER A 233 -22.58 3.58 -9.94
N ARG A 234 -22.47 2.82 -8.87
CA ARG A 234 -23.57 2.12 -8.21
C ARG A 234 -23.60 2.47 -6.73
N ASN A 235 -24.81 2.59 -6.18
CA ASN A 235 -24.99 2.66 -4.74
C ASN A 235 -25.58 1.33 -4.26
N LEU A 236 -25.05 0.83 -3.16
CA LEU A 236 -25.46 -0.41 -2.51
C LEU A 236 -25.81 -0.16 -1.06
N GLN A 237 -26.52 -1.10 -0.47
CA GLN A 237 -26.56 -1.26 0.98
C GLN A 237 -26.46 -2.75 1.30
N TYR A 238 -25.90 -3.09 2.44
CA TYR A 238 -25.72 -4.47 2.80
C TYR A 238 -25.90 -4.74 4.29
N VAL A 239 -26.23 -6.01 4.60
CA VAL A 239 -26.19 -6.60 5.94
C VAL A 239 -25.15 -7.71 5.94
N SER A 240 -24.27 -7.72 6.94
CA SER A 240 -23.22 -8.73 7.10
C SER A 240 -23.62 -9.80 8.11
N PHE A 241 -23.31 -11.04 7.78
CA PHE A 241 -23.52 -12.23 8.61
C PHE A 241 -22.17 -12.90 8.84
N SER A 242 -21.52 -12.54 9.94
CA SER A 242 -20.15 -13.01 10.26
C SER A 242 -20.18 -14.43 10.85
N GLU A 243 -19.26 -15.29 10.39
CA GLU A 243 -19.01 -16.62 10.96
C GLU A 243 -17.99 -16.53 12.11
N GLU A 244 -18.18 -15.62 13.06
CA GLU A 244 -17.37 -15.58 14.26
C GLU A 244 -17.72 -16.73 15.21
N PRO A 245 -16.74 -17.33 15.89
CA PRO A 245 -16.99 -18.37 16.86
C PRO A 245 -17.83 -17.85 18.03
N THR A 246 -18.87 -18.58 18.39
CA THR A 246 -19.70 -18.31 19.56
C THR A 246 -18.97 -18.69 20.87
N GLU A 247 -19.47 -18.22 22.02
CA GLU A 247 -18.96 -18.64 23.32
C GLU A 247 -19.08 -20.17 23.53
N ASP A 248 -20.10 -20.80 22.92
CA ASP A 248 -20.26 -22.28 22.97
C ASP A 248 -19.18 -22.96 22.12
N ASP A 249 -18.82 -22.41 20.95
CA ASP A 249 -17.72 -22.92 20.14
C ASP A 249 -16.39 -22.82 20.90
N LEU A 250 -16.09 -21.66 21.45
CA LEU A 250 -14.88 -21.42 22.21
C LEU A 250 -14.77 -22.32 23.43
N SER A 251 -15.89 -22.51 24.15
CA SER A 251 -16.00 -23.44 25.27
C SER A 251 -15.77 -24.89 24.84
N SER A 252 -16.31 -25.29 23.71
CA SER A 252 -16.16 -26.64 23.15
C SER A 252 -14.71 -26.93 22.78
N ILE A 253 -14.00 -25.98 22.15
CA ILE A 253 -12.57 -26.09 21.85
C ILE A 253 -11.78 -26.23 23.15
N SER A 254 -12.05 -25.38 24.14
CA SER A 254 -11.38 -25.38 25.42
C SER A 254 -11.57 -26.73 26.17
N LEU A 255 -12.80 -27.24 26.22
CA LEU A 255 -13.12 -28.52 26.82
C LEU A 255 -12.45 -29.71 26.09
N ARG A 256 -12.39 -29.68 24.76
CA ARG A 256 -11.69 -30.68 23.97
C ARG A 256 -10.21 -30.71 24.28
N LEU A 257 -9.56 -29.55 24.36
CA LEU A 257 -8.13 -29.45 24.75
C LEU A 257 -7.88 -29.88 26.18
N ASP A 258 -8.81 -29.52 27.08
CA ASP A 258 -8.72 -29.98 28.48
C ASP A 258 -8.75 -31.53 28.60
N GLY A 259 -9.63 -32.13 27.82
CA GLY A 259 -9.75 -33.59 27.73
C GLY A 259 -8.53 -34.31 27.13
N LEU A 260 -7.63 -33.60 26.43
CA LEU A 260 -6.40 -34.15 25.88
C LEU A 260 -5.27 -34.21 26.90
N LYS A 261 -5.36 -33.50 28.03
CA LYS A 261 -4.27 -33.45 29.04
C LYS A 261 -4.06 -34.78 29.74
N GLU A 262 -5.13 -35.49 30.07
CA GLU A 262 -5.09 -36.70 30.83
C GLU A 262 -5.29 -37.95 29.98
N GLN A 263 -4.82 -39.08 30.45
CA GLN A 263 -5.07 -40.38 29.86
C GLN A 263 -6.56 -40.68 29.87
N ARG A 264 -7.07 -41.18 28.73
CA ARG A 264 -8.48 -41.53 28.57
C ARG A 264 -8.68 -42.92 27.99
N ILE A 265 -9.80 -43.51 28.32
CA ILE A 265 -10.22 -44.78 27.74
C ILE A 265 -11.16 -44.49 26.57
N ALA A 266 -10.82 -44.95 25.37
CA ALA A 266 -11.65 -44.79 24.20
C ALA A 266 -11.87 -46.12 23.46
N TYR A 267 -13.07 -46.30 22.93
CA TYR A 267 -13.38 -47.45 22.10
C TYR A 267 -12.80 -47.22 20.69
N ASN A 268 -12.06 -48.22 20.22
CA ASN A 268 -11.46 -48.20 18.90
C ASN A 268 -12.36 -48.98 17.93
N ASP A 269 -13.02 -48.30 17.02
CA ASP A 269 -13.94 -48.85 16.05
C ASP A 269 -13.31 -49.85 15.06
N VAL A 270 -12.01 -49.74 14.83
CA VAL A 270 -11.25 -50.58 13.91
C VAL A 270 -10.89 -51.92 14.62
N SER A 271 -10.29 -51.84 15.82
CA SER A 271 -9.92 -53.00 16.60
C SER A 271 -11.11 -53.67 17.34
N LYS A 272 -12.24 -52.95 17.50
CA LYS A 272 -13.40 -53.32 18.33
C LYS A 272 -13.03 -53.56 19.80
N LEU A 273 -11.96 -52.95 20.25
CA LEU A 273 -11.46 -53.02 21.62
C LEU A 273 -11.46 -51.63 22.27
N THR A 274 -11.45 -51.63 23.58
CA THR A 274 -11.30 -50.42 24.36
C THR A 274 -9.81 -50.19 24.61
N ASP A 275 -9.26 -49.15 24.03
CA ASP A 275 -7.85 -48.80 24.15
C ASP A 275 -7.66 -47.66 25.14
N THR A 276 -6.51 -47.66 25.80
CA THR A 276 -6.07 -46.56 26.62
C THR A 276 -5.26 -45.60 25.78
N ILE A 277 -5.80 -44.39 25.56
CA ILE A 277 -5.12 -43.33 24.84
C ILE A 277 -4.35 -42.50 25.84
N GLU A 278 -3.03 -42.36 25.61
CA GLU A 278 -2.18 -41.51 26.45
C GLU A 278 -2.67 -40.05 26.42
N GLY A 279 -2.48 -39.35 27.54
CA GLY A 279 -2.74 -37.90 27.59
C GLY A 279 -1.47 -37.12 27.31
N PHE A 280 -1.63 -35.83 27.00
CA PHE A 280 -0.51 -34.94 26.69
C PHE A 280 0.52 -34.82 27.84
N ARG A 281 0.12 -35.05 29.10
CA ARG A 281 1.03 -35.10 30.25
C ARG A 281 1.90 -36.33 30.29
N THR A 282 1.44 -37.44 29.75
CA THR A 282 2.05 -38.76 29.93
C THR A 282 2.65 -39.34 28.67
N THR A 283 2.26 -38.87 27.52
CA THR A 283 2.78 -39.36 26.24
C THR A 283 4.30 -39.25 26.17
N LYS A 284 4.92 -40.31 25.63
CA LYS A 284 6.37 -40.37 25.39
C LYS A 284 6.73 -39.91 23.99
N ASN A 285 5.80 -40.06 23.04
CA ASN A 285 5.99 -39.60 21.68
C ASN A 285 5.26 -38.27 21.47
N ILE A 286 5.95 -37.19 21.78
CA ILE A 286 5.41 -35.81 21.70
C ILE A 286 5.10 -35.44 20.25
N LEU A 287 5.96 -35.79 19.30
CA LEU A 287 5.81 -35.46 17.89
C LEU A 287 4.50 -36.03 17.33
N ASP A 288 4.31 -37.36 17.45
CA ASP A 288 3.09 -37.99 16.93
C ASP A 288 1.84 -37.48 17.63
N PHE A 289 1.92 -37.14 18.93
CA PHE A 289 0.80 -36.60 19.68
C PHE A 289 0.42 -35.18 19.19
N VAL A 290 1.41 -34.33 18.96
CA VAL A 290 1.18 -32.98 18.41
C VAL A 290 0.64 -33.08 16.99
N ASP A 291 1.23 -33.87 16.12
CA ASP A 291 0.81 -34.07 14.74
C ASP A 291 -0.65 -34.58 14.63
N GLN A 292 -1.10 -35.34 15.64
CA GLN A 292 -2.47 -35.87 15.64
C GLN A 292 -3.53 -34.86 16.13
N TYR A 293 -3.17 -33.97 17.07
CA TYR A 293 -4.16 -33.13 17.78
C TYR A 293 -3.98 -31.64 17.63
N SER A 294 -2.87 -31.18 17.08
CA SER A 294 -2.54 -29.76 16.90
C SER A 294 -2.59 -29.34 15.44
N GLU A 295 -3.07 -28.15 15.18
CA GLU A 295 -3.00 -27.51 13.87
C GLU A 295 -1.65 -26.81 13.61
N ILE A 296 -0.83 -26.68 14.66
CA ILE A 296 0.53 -26.15 14.55
C ILE A 296 1.51 -27.31 14.79
N PRO A 297 2.51 -27.51 13.91
CA PRO A 297 3.48 -28.59 14.06
C PRO A 297 4.39 -28.34 15.27
N PHE A 298 4.91 -29.42 15.85
CA PHE A 298 5.89 -29.36 16.94
C PHE A 298 7.26 -29.01 16.39
N ASP A 299 7.84 -27.95 16.96
CA ASP A 299 9.21 -27.55 16.74
C ASP A 299 10.05 -27.85 17.99
N SER A 300 11.03 -28.74 17.85
CA SER A 300 11.92 -29.15 18.94
C SER A 300 13.10 -28.18 19.16
N ILE A 301 12.93 -26.90 18.81
CA ILE A 301 13.96 -25.87 18.95
C ILE A 301 13.83 -25.18 20.31
N TYR A 302 14.98 -24.88 20.92
CA TYR A 302 15.01 -24.04 22.11
C TYR A 302 14.70 -22.60 21.76
N ARG A 303 13.67 -22.06 22.38
CA ARG A 303 13.20 -20.69 22.22
C ARG A 303 13.45 -19.86 23.47
N ALA A 304 13.76 -18.57 23.26
CA ALA A 304 13.89 -17.63 24.35
C ALA A 304 12.52 -17.16 24.86
N ARG A 305 12.45 -16.71 26.10
CA ARG A 305 11.22 -16.18 26.73
C ARG A 305 10.52 -15.12 25.88
N GLY A 306 11.26 -14.19 25.28
CA GLY A 306 10.73 -13.12 24.45
C GLY A 306 10.10 -13.58 23.13
N GLU A 307 10.22 -14.84 22.73
CA GLU A 307 9.57 -15.44 21.55
C GLU A 307 8.14 -15.93 21.85
N PHE A 308 7.71 -15.88 23.12
CA PHE A 308 6.37 -16.24 23.56
C PHE A 308 5.54 -15.01 23.92
N ASN A 309 4.23 -15.16 23.91
CA ASN A 309 3.34 -14.10 24.35
C ASN A 309 3.65 -13.71 25.81
N ASN A 310 3.92 -12.44 26.04
CA ASN A 310 4.33 -11.91 27.35
C ASN A 310 3.36 -12.27 28.48
N GLN A 311 2.07 -12.45 28.19
CA GLN A 311 1.06 -12.84 29.17
C GLN A 311 1.32 -14.26 29.74
N TYR A 312 1.87 -15.14 28.92
CA TYR A 312 2.02 -16.57 29.28
C TYR A 312 3.47 -16.98 29.42
N ALA A 313 4.43 -16.22 28.93
CA ALA A 313 5.86 -16.56 28.94
C ALA A 313 6.37 -16.96 30.33
N ASP A 314 6.09 -16.16 31.35
CA ASP A 314 6.52 -16.43 32.72
C ASP A 314 5.89 -17.70 33.30
N ILE A 315 4.64 -17.96 32.96
CA ILE A 315 3.93 -19.18 33.39
C ILE A 315 4.57 -20.41 32.74
N LEU A 316 4.82 -20.35 31.42
CA LEU A 316 5.38 -21.45 30.65
C LEU A 316 6.80 -21.79 31.07
N PHE A 317 7.65 -20.79 31.31
CA PHE A 317 9.02 -20.98 31.82
C PHE A 317 9.08 -21.36 33.30
N GLY A 318 8.02 -21.13 34.06
CA GLY A 318 7.86 -21.55 35.44
C GLY A 318 7.39 -23.00 35.64
N LEU A 319 7.00 -23.68 34.54
CA LEU A 319 6.57 -25.08 34.60
C LEU A 319 7.71 -26.00 34.96
N SER A 320 7.38 -27.15 35.57
CA SER A 320 8.30 -28.29 35.67
C SER A 320 8.33 -29.08 34.36
N VAL A 321 9.45 -29.66 33.98
CA VAL A 321 9.56 -30.51 32.80
C VAL A 321 8.50 -31.64 32.86
N GLY A 322 7.71 -31.72 31.75
CA GLY A 322 6.57 -32.63 31.65
C GLY A 322 5.23 -32.04 32.12
N GLN A 323 5.24 -30.91 32.82
CA GLN A 323 4.00 -30.24 33.26
C GLN A 323 3.30 -29.57 32.09
N VAL A 324 1.94 -29.60 32.10
CA VAL A 324 1.06 -29.01 31.08
C VAL A 324 0.31 -27.83 31.68
N PHE A 325 0.31 -26.71 30.99
CA PHE A 325 -0.50 -25.51 31.26
C PHE A 325 -1.59 -25.34 30.22
N GLY A 326 -2.70 -24.74 30.58
CA GLY A 326 -3.84 -24.43 29.71
C GLY A 326 -5.10 -25.24 30.09
N PRO A 327 -6.18 -25.17 29.28
CA PRO A 327 -6.29 -24.37 28.03
C PRO A 327 -6.20 -22.87 28.26
N TYR A 328 -5.62 -22.15 27.30
CA TYR A 328 -5.54 -20.69 27.28
C TYR A 328 -5.61 -20.18 25.84
N ARG A 329 -6.05 -18.93 25.66
CA ARG A 329 -6.13 -18.29 24.34
C ARG A 329 -4.86 -17.51 24.05
N ASP A 330 -4.25 -17.76 22.90
CA ASP A 330 -3.08 -17.06 22.40
C ASP A 330 -3.31 -16.66 20.94
N GLY A 331 -3.68 -15.39 20.73
CA GLY A 331 -4.12 -14.89 19.44
C GLY A 331 -5.40 -15.59 18.97
N ASN A 332 -5.35 -16.19 17.80
CA ASN A 332 -6.45 -16.93 17.20
C ASN A 332 -6.53 -18.40 17.66
N PHE A 333 -5.62 -18.85 18.53
CA PHE A 333 -5.57 -20.23 18.94
C PHE A 333 -5.93 -20.42 20.41
N PHE A 334 -6.60 -21.53 20.71
CA PHE A 334 -6.60 -22.11 22.05
C PHE A 334 -5.47 -23.12 22.14
N LYS A 335 -4.71 -23.07 23.24
CA LYS A 335 -3.52 -23.89 23.44
C LYS A 335 -3.53 -24.62 24.78
N ILE A 336 -2.95 -25.81 24.79
CA ILE A 336 -2.37 -26.42 25.97
C ILE A 336 -0.88 -26.65 25.69
N SER A 337 -0.02 -26.24 26.61
CA SER A 337 1.43 -26.22 26.43
C SER A 337 2.12 -27.10 27.46
N ARG A 338 3.06 -27.93 27.01
CA ARG A 338 3.87 -28.79 27.85
C ARG A 338 5.34 -28.38 27.78
N LEU A 339 5.96 -28.13 28.93
CA LEU A 339 7.41 -27.92 29.00
C LEU A 339 8.12 -29.25 28.75
N ILE A 340 8.87 -29.36 27.67
CA ILE A 340 9.62 -30.56 27.30
C ILE A 340 11.02 -30.53 27.86
N ASP A 341 11.71 -29.40 27.75
CA ASP A 341 13.04 -29.20 28.33
C ASP A 341 13.30 -27.75 28.66
N LEU A 342 14.17 -27.47 29.62
CA LEU A 342 14.56 -26.15 30.07
C LEU A 342 16.06 -26.06 30.27
N LYS A 343 16.73 -25.24 29.51
CA LYS A 343 18.15 -24.89 29.69
C LYS A 343 18.24 -23.56 30.42
N LYS A 344 18.72 -23.68 31.69
CA LYS A 344 18.89 -22.50 32.52
C LYS A 344 20.05 -21.63 32.06
N ASP A 345 19.88 -20.32 32.17
CA ASP A 345 20.90 -19.31 31.83
C ASP A 345 21.52 -19.48 30.43
N ALA A 346 20.77 -20.01 29.44
CA ALA A 346 21.28 -20.37 28.11
C ALA A 346 21.02 -19.31 27.03
N SER A 347 20.18 -18.36 27.31
CA SER A 347 20.00 -17.11 26.53
C SER A 347 20.81 -16.02 27.20
N LEU A 348 21.87 -15.54 26.56
CA LEU A 348 22.88 -14.66 27.15
C LEU A 348 22.75 -13.27 26.57
N ARG A 349 22.99 -12.25 27.42
CA ARG A 349 23.05 -10.85 26.97
C ARG A 349 24.31 -10.18 27.46
N ALA A 350 24.97 -9.44 26.60
CA ALA A 350 26.19 -8.72 26.93
C ALA A 350 26.29 -7.38 26.17
N SER A 351 26.96 -6.42 26.78
CA SER A 351 27.48 -5.27 26.10
C SER A 351 28.98 -5.41 25.90
N HIS A 352 29.51 -4.88 24.79
CA HIS A 352 30.93 -4.97 24.50
C HIS A 352 31.54 -3.69 23.93
N ILE A 353 32.85 -3.56 24.13
CA ILE A 353 33.72 -2.61 23.46
C ILE A 353 34.65 -3.43 22.58
N LEU A 354 34.60 -3.22 21.27
CA LEU A 354 35.51 -3.85 20.31
C LEU A 354 36.71 -2.92 20.05
N ILE A 355 37.92 -3.42 20.22
CA ILE A 355 39.15 -2.78 19.77
C ILE A 355 39.74 -3.65 18.67
N ALA A 356 39.47 -3.26 17.43
CA ALA A 356 39.93 -3.98 16.26
C ALA A 356 41.40 -3.60 15.92
N PHE A 357 42.07 -4.42 15.10
CA PHE A 357 43.41 -4.16 14.58
C PHE A 357 43.44 -4.34 13.06
N GLU A 358 44.46 -3.85 12.42
CA GLU A 358 44.65 -3.96 10.97
C GLU A 358 44.69 -5.46 10.54
N GLY A 359 43.81 -5.82 9.61
CA GLY A 359 43.66 -7.22 9.14
C GLY A 359 42.77 -8.13 10.00
N ALA A 360 42.13 -7.61 11.06
CA ALA A 360 41.12 -8.37 11.77
C ALA A 360 39.86 -8.56 10.92
N THR A 361 39.13 -9.63 11.13
CA THR A 361 37.88 -9.96 10.39
C THR A 361 36.88 -8.82 10.51
N ARG A 362 36.38 -8.30 9.38
CA ARG A 362 35.46 -7.15 9.29
C ARG A 362 35.97 -5.83 9.89
N ALA A 363 37.28 -5.67 10.07
CA ALA A 363 37.85 -4.39 10.46
C ALA A 363 37.69 -3.35 9.32
N SER A 364 37.34 -2.11 9.69
CA SER A 364 37.31 -1.00 8.73
C SER A 364 38.72 -0.71 8.21
N GLU A 365 38.86 -0.34 6.93
CA GLU A 365 40.12 0.10 6.31
C GLU A 365 40.72 1.33 7.01
N GLN A 366 39.95 2.04 7.80
CA GLN A 366 40.43 3.18 8.62
C GLN A 366 41.21 2.73 9.86
N ILE A 367 41.19 1.44 10.20
CA ILE A 367 41.90 0.90 11.35
C ILE A 367 43.30 0.50 10.93
N THR A 368 44.27 1.30 11.31
CA THR A 368 45.70 1.14 10.97
C THR A 368 46.55 0.67 12.14
N ARG A 369 45.94 0.47 13.33
CA ARG A 369 46.67 0.04 14.51
C ARG A 369 47.08 -1.43 14.44
N SER A 370 48.30 -1.73 14.84
CA SER A 370 48.79 -3.11 14.93
C SER A 370 48.06 -3.91 16.04
N LYS A 371 48.16 -5.21 15.99
CA LYS A 371 47.56 -6.09 17.01
C LYS A 371 48.10 -5.79 18.41
N GLU A 372 49.38 -5.48 18.55
CA GLU A 372 50.02 -5.15 19.83
C GLU A 372 49.52 -3.79 20.36
N GLU A 373 49.26 -2.84 19.51
CA GLU A 373 48.66 -1.56 19.89
C GLU A 373 47.22 -1.71 20.32
N ALA A 374 46.39 -2.47 19.57
CA ALA A 374 45.02 -2.79 19.92
C ALA A 374 44.95 -3.51 21.29
N LYS A 375 45.89 -4.43 21.55
CA LYS A 375 46.00 -5.13 22.84
C LYS A 375 46.31 -4.20 23.99
N ARG A 376 47.23 -3.24 23.79
CA ARG A 376 47.55 -2.22 24.81
C ARG A 376 46.34 -1.35 25.11
N GLU A 377 45.64 -0.91 24.08
CA GLU A 377 44.47 -0.08 24.19
C GLU A 377 43.31 -0.86 24.86
N ALA A 378 43.06 -2.08 24.47
CA ALA A 378 42.07 -2.94 25.09
C ALA A 378 42.34 -3.13 26.59
N ASN A 379 43.59 -3.34 26.96
CA ASN A 379 43.98 -3.43 28.37
C ASN A 379 43.80 -2.13 29.15
N ARG A 380 44.01 -0.96 28.49
CA ARG A 380 43.72 0.35 29.06
C ARG A 380 42.23 0.50 29.35
N VAL A 381 41.41 0.27 28.37
CA VAL A 381 39.92 0.39 28.45
C VAL A 381 39.38 -0.64 29.45
N PHE A 382 39.87 -1.89 29.44
CA PHE A 382 39.46 -2.90 30.38
C PHE A 382 39.72 -2.51 31.87
N ARG A 383 40.87 -1.86 32.17
CA ARG A 383 41.10 -1.34 33.51
C ARG A 383 40.13 -0.23 33.91
N LEU A 384 39.70 0.61 32.95
CA LEU A 384 38.67 1.62 33.19
C LEU A 384 37.31 0.99 33.43
N ALA A 385 36.91 0.02 32.61
CA ALA A 385 35.60 -0.66 32.67
C ALA A 385 35.41 -1.47 33.98
N ARG A 386 36.51 -1.84 34.67
CA ARG A 386 36.45 -2.54 35.97
C ARG A 386 36.36 -1.64 37.19
N ARG A 387 36.40 -0.33 37.04
CA ARG A 387 36.22 0.61 38.15
C ARG A 387 34.80 0.55 38.69
N ALA A 388 34.60 0.71 39.98
CA ALA A 388 33.30 0.63 40.61
C ALA A 388 32.23 1.59 40.05
N ASN A 389 32.68 2.76 39.60
CA ASN A 389 31.83 3.82 39.06
C ASN A 389 32.03 4.00 37.53
N ALA A 390 32.47 2.95 36.82
CA ALA A 390 32.64 3.01 35.36
C ALA A 390 31.29 3.09 34.65
N ASP A 391 31.10 4.13 33.86
CA ASP A 391 30.04 4.17 32.88
C ASP A 391 30.51 3.38 31.65
N PHE A 392 29.93 2.19 31.47
CA PHE A 392 30.32 1.28 30.40
C PHE A 392 29.86 1.80 29.04
N GLU A 393 28.69 2.46 28.97
CA GLU A 393 28.15 3.01 27.73
C GLU A 393 28.99 4.18 27.22
N ASP A 394 29.48 5.05 28.12
CA ASP A 394 30.41 6.11 27.76
C ASP A 394 31.73 5.53 27.24
N LEU A 395 32.27 4.51 27.88
CA LEU A 395 33.47 3.82 27.40
C LEU A 395 33.27 3.17 26.02
N VAL A 396 32.09 2.61 25.75
CA VAL A 396 31.71 2.12 24.42
C VAL A 396 31.73 3.25 23.41
N ARG A 397 31.06 4.35 23.72
CA ARG A 397 30.94 5.50 22.84
C ARG A 397 32.27 6.12 22.46
N GLU A 398 33.19 6.15 23.41
CA GLU A 398 34.51 6.73 23.18
C GLU A 398 35.49 5.79 22.47
N ASN A 399 35.44 4.49 22.79
CA ASN A 399 36.56 3.60 22.44
C ASN A 399 36.19 2.46 21.49
N SER A 400 34.88 2.15 21.26
CA SER A 400 34.51 0.98 20.47
C SER A 400 34.62 1.23 18.96
N ASP A 401 35.19 0.26 18.25
CA ASP A 401 35.18 0.16 16.78
C ASP A 401 33.99 -0.66 16.27
N GLY A 402 33.20 -1.26 17.17
CA GLY A 402 32.10 -2.17 16.81
C GLY A 402 30.84 -1.44 16.35
N PRO A 403 29.97 -2.12 15.57
CA PRO A 403 28.72 -1.55 15.03
C PRO A 403 27.68 -1.22 16.10
N THR A 404 27.81 -1.79 17.31
CA THR A 404 26.93 -1.51 18.44
C THR A 404 27.32 -0.28 19.24
N LYS A 405 28.31 0.48 18.81
CA LYS A 405 28.82 1.70 19.46
C LYS A 405 27.70 2.68 19.81
N THR A 406 26.76 2.92 18.90
CA THR A 406 25.63 3.85 19.08
C THR A 406 24.56 3.35 20.04
N ARG A 407 24.59 2.05 20.39
CA ARG A 407 23.64 1.41 21.29
C ARG A 407 24.29 1.00 22.64
N GLY A 408 25.34 1.69 23.05
CA GLY A 408 26.04 1.38 24.31
C GLY A 408 26.72 0.01 24.31
N GLY A 409 27.02 -0.54 23.13
CA GLY A 409 27.65 -1.84 22.97
C GLY A 409 26.72 -3.04 23.16
N ASP A 410 25.43 -2.83 23.40
CA ASP A 410 24.46 -3.91 23.65
C ASP A 410 24.24 -4.77 22.38
N LEU A 411 24.45 -6.07 22.56
CA LEU A 411 24.28 -7.09 21.51
C LEU A 411 22.87 -7.71 21.50
N GLY A 412 22.04 -7.38 22.50
CA GLY A 412 20.80 -8.12 22.73
C GLY A 412 21.06 -9.51 23.30
N PHE A 413 20.02 -10.33 23.37
CA PHE A 413 20.15 -11.75 23.73
C PHE A 413 20.68 -12.56 22.55
N PHE A 414 21.56 -13.51 22.84
CA PHE A 414 22.15 -14.44 21.87
C PHE A 414 22.31 -15.85 22.46
N LYS A 415 22.35 -16.82 21.56
CA LYS A 415 22.49 -18.26 21.88
C LYS A 415 23.87 -18.78 21.46
N GLU A 416 24.17 -20.02 21.83
CA GLU A 416 25.37 -20.71 21.39
C GLU A 416 25.44 -20.80 19.85
N GLY A 417 26.59 -20.44 19.30
CA GLY A 417 26.82 -20.41 17.82
C GLY A 417 26.55 -19.08 17.16
N GLU A 418 25.92 -18.09 17.81
CA GLU A 418 25.63 -16.77 17.24
C GLU A 418 26.77 -15.76 17.45
N MET A 419 27.69 -16.03 18.37
CA MET A 419 28.88 -15.22 18.68
C MET A 419 30.16 -16.05 18.52
N ALA A 420 31.30 -15.35 18.36
CA ALA A 420 32.61 -16.02 18.40
C ALA A 420 32.73 -16.89 19.67
N GLN A 421 33.29 -18.09 19.53
CA GLN A 421 33.26 -19.09 20.59
C GLN A 421 33.90 -18.58 21.88
N GLU A 422 34.99 -17.85 21.80
CA GLU A 422 35.70 -17.28 22.95
C GLU A 422 34.84 -16.24 23.68
N PHE A 423 34.10 -15.42 22.90
CA PHE A 423 33.17 -14.43 23.43
C PHE A 423 32.01 -15.11 24.15
N PHE A 424 31.34 -16.08 23.48
CA PHE A 424 30.26 -16.86 24.07
C PHE A 424 30.71 -17.58 25.37
N ASN A 425 31.85 -18.27 25.34
CA ASN A 425 32.38 -18.98 26.49
C ASN A 425 32.62 -18.08 27.70
N PHE A 426 33.09 -16.83 27.44
CA PHE A 426 33.25 -15.86 28.51
C PHE A 426 31.92 -15.48 29.14
N VAL A 427 30.92 -15.11 28.33
CA VAL A 427 29.61 -14.69 28.85
C VAL A 427 28.89 -15.84 29.55
N ASN A 428 28.94 -17.04 28.98
CA ASN A 428 28.31 -18.23 29.55
C ASN A 428 28.89 -18.59 30.93
N LYS A 429 30.22 -18.54 31.09
CA LYS A 429 30.91 -18.94 32.32
C LYS A 429 30.79 -17.92 33.44
N ASN A 430 30.61 -16.65 33.14
CA ASN A 430 30.68 -15.57 34.13
C ASN A 430 29.27 -15.11 34.54
N LYS A 431 29.14 -14.54 35.75
CA LYS A 431 27.88 -14.01 36.28
C LYS A 431 27.53 -12.66 35.68
N VAL A 432 26.26 -12.28 35.68
CA VAL A 432 25.79 -10.95 35.38
C VAL A 432 26.56 -9.89 36.17
N GLY A 433 26.94 -8.81 35.50
CA GLY A 433 27.81 -7.77 36.04
C GLY A 433 29.31 -8.00 35.84
N SER A 434 29.74 -9.20 35.45
CA SER A 434 31.17 -9.51 35.21
C SER A 434 31.71 -8.75 34.00
N VAL A 435 32.92 -8.21 34.13
CA VAL A 435 33.64 -7.53 33.03
C VAL A 435 34.94 -8.29 32.75
N GLY A 436 35.17 -8.64 31.48
CA GLY A 436 36.36 -9.36 31.02
C GLY A 436 36.91 -8.87 29.69
N LEU A 437 38.13 -9.30 29.40
CA LEU A 437 38.82 -9.04 28.15
C LEU A 437 39.04 -10.38 27.42
N VAL A 438 38.54 -10.45 26.18
CA VAL A 438 38.61 -11.65 25.33
C VAL A 438 39.13 -11.24 23.94
N GLU A 439 40.00 -12.08 23.39
CA GLU A 439 40.50 -11.95 22.02
C GLU A 439 39.70 -12.89 21.12
N THR A 440 39.28 -12.37 19.95
CA THR A 440 38.65 -13.11 18.87
C THR A 440 39.25 -12.74 17.50
N GLU A 441 38.78 -13.34 16.43
CA GLU A 441 39.20 -13.00 15.08
C GLU A 441 38.83 -11.55 14.67
N PHE A 442 37.87 -10.90 15.36
CA PHE A 442 37.44 -9.54 15.12
C PHE A 442 38.29 -8.50 15.86
N GLY A 443 39.05 -8.91 16.87
CA GLY A 443 39.84 -8.04 17.72
C GLY A 443 39.73 -8.37 19.20
N PHE A 444 39.99 -7.37 20.05
CA PHE A 444 39.91 -7.48 21.50
C PHE A 444 38.58 -6.94 22.01
N HIS A 445 37.81 -7.76 22.72
CA HIS A 445 36.50 -7.41 23.26
C HIS A 445 36.62 -7.19 24.78
N ILE A 446 36.24 -6.03 25.25
CA ILE A 446 35.93 -5.79 26.65
C ILE A 446 34.42 -6.09 26.81
N ILE A 447 34.08 -7.14 27.49
CA ILE A 447 32.72 -7.69 27.58
C ILE A 447 32.17 -7.43 28.96
N LYS A 448 30.95 -6.89 29.05
CA LYS A 448 30.16 -6.82 30.28
C LYS A 448 28.95 -7.73 30.14
N VAL A 449 28.84 -8.74 30.97
CA VAL A 449 27.66 -9.61 31.03
C VAL A 449 26.51 -8.78 31.61
N THR A 450 25.44 -8.59 30.87
CA THR A 450 24.32 -7.71 31.26
C THR A 450 23.12 -8.51 31.76
N ASP A 451 22.84 -9.67 31.16
CA ASP A 451 21.69 -10.47 31.53
C ASP A 451 21.88 -11.95 31.13
N LYS A 452 21.07 -12.83 31.73
CA LYS A 452 20.92 -14.24 31.34
C LYS A 452 19.48 -14.67 31.53
N ASP A 453 18.93 -15.40 30.57
CA ASP A 453 17.59 -15.97 30.65
C ASP A 453 17.62 -17.44 30.21
N ASP A 454 16.54 -18.15 30.50
CA ASP A 454 16.37 -19.55 30.18
C ASP A 454 15.98 -19.75 28.72
N LEU A 455 16.29 -20.90 28.16
CA LEU A 455 15.77 -21.39 26.91
C LEU A 455 14.89 -22.59 27.13
N ALA A 456 13.73 -22.66 26.51
CA ALA A 456 12.77 -23.74 26.66
C ALA A 456 12.40 -24.42 25.34
N ILE A 457 12.19 -25.72 25.36
CA ILE A 457 11.42 -26.46 24.36
C ILE A 457 10.02 -26.66 24.92
N ILE A 458 9.02 -26.06 24.25
CA ILE A 458 7.62 -26.15 24.65
C ILE A 458 6.86 -26.79 23.51
N ALA A 459 6.10 -27.83 23.78
CA ALA A 459 5.19 -28.44 22.84
C ALA A 459 3.78 -27.88 23.08
N ASP A 460 3.15 -27.40 22.01
CA ASP A 460 1.80 -26.88 22.04
C ASP A 460 0.84 -27.80 21.29
N ILE A 461 -0.31 -28.08 21.89
CA ILE A 461 -1.50 -28.48 21.14
C ILE A 461 -2.31 -27.24 20.95
N ALA A 462 -2.38 -26.76 19.73
CA ALA A 462 -3.05 -25.53 19.33
C ALA A 462 -4.20 -25.84 18.37
N ASN A 463 -5.38 -25.35 18.68
CA ASN A 463 -6.53 -25.38 17.78
C ASN A 463 -7.05 -23.97 17.54
N GLU A 464 -7.33 -23.65 16.30
CA GLU A 464 -7.82 -22.33 15.93
C GLU A 464 -9.20 -22.09 16.53
N ALA A 465 -9.44 -20.86 16.97
CA ALA A 465 -10.72 -20.41 17.51
C ALA A 465 -11.65 -20.02 16.35
N ILE A 466 -12.16 -21.03 15.65
CA ILE A 466 -13.09 -20.88 14.52
C ILE A 466 -14.51 -21.27 14.92
N ALA A 467 -15.50 -20.80 14.15
CA ALA A 467 -16.88 -21.22 14.28
C ALA A 467 -17.03 -22.72 13.99
N SER A 468 -17.89 -23.39 14.74
CA SER A 468 -18.26 -24.78 14.46
C SER A 468 -19.13 -24.89 13.20
N ASP A 469 -19.22 -26.08 12.62
CA ASP A 469 -20.14 -26.38 11.52
C ASP A 469 -21.59 -26.01 11.87
N GLN A 470 -21.98 -26.11 13.14
CA GLN A 470 -23.31 -25.71 13.60
C GLN A 470 -23.48 -24.20 13.49
N THR A 471 -22.53 -23.41 13.97
CA THR A 471 -22.54 -21.94 13.89
C THR A 471 -22.52 -21.49 12.44
N ALA A 472 -21.62 -22.04 11.62
CA ALA A 472 -21.55 -21.73 10.18
C ALA A 472 -22.89 -22.02 9.44
N ASN A 473 -23.50 -23.17 9.72
CA ASN A 473 -24.82 -23.53 9.17
C ASN A 473 -25.96 -22.62 9.66
N GLU A 474 -25.88 -22.11 10.89
CA GLU A 474 -26.82 -21.14 11.42
C GLU A 474 -26.67 -19.78 10.74
N VAL A 475 -25.45 -19.28 10.59
CA VAL A 475 -25.13 -18.04 9.87
C VAL A 475 -25.61 -18.13 8.42
N PHE A 476 -25.36 -19.24 7.72
CA PHE A 476 -25.86 -19.48 6.38
C PHE A 476 -27.40 -19.44 6.29
N ARG A 477 -28.08 -20.10 7.23
CA ARG A 477 -29.57 -20.10 7.27
C ARG A 477 -30.10 -18.69 7.50
N ASN A 478 -29.52 -17.95 8.44
CA ASN A 478 -29.95 -16.59 8.78
C ASN A 478 -29.76 -15.65 7.57
N ALA A 479 -28.61 -15.71 6.90
CA ALA A 479 -28.33 -14.93 5.69
C ALA A 479 -29.30 -15.29 4.55
N THR A 480 -29.59 -16.61 4.35
CA THR A 480 -30.52 -17.09 3.32
C THR A 480 -31.96 -16.66 3.62
N GLN A 481 -32.37 -16.77 4.87
CA GLN A 481 -33.73 -16.37 5.28
C GLN A 481 -33.90 -14.85 5.10
N PHE A 482 -32.90 -14.05 5.50
CA PHE A 482 -32.95 -12.61 5.31
C PHE A 482 -32.99 -12.18 3.84
N GLU A 483 -32.25 -12.87 2.95
CA GLU A 483 -32.32 -12.66 1.51
C GLU A 483 -33.73 -12.93 0.97
N MET A 484 -34.33 -14.08 1.33
CA MET A 484 -35.67 -14.47 0.90
C MET A 484 -36.74 -13.48 1.39
N ASP A 485 -36.73 -13.17 2.69
CA ASP A 485 -37.70 -12.27 3.31
C ASP A 485 -37.57 -10.83 2.75
N SER A 486 -36.35 -10.40 2.44
CA SER A 486 -36.07 -9.08 1.84
C SER A 486 -36.57 -8.99 0.41
N ASN A 487 -36.45 -10.08 -0.39
CA ASN A 487 -37.01 -10.16 -1.73
C ASN A 487 -38.55 -10.15 -1.73
N ASP A 488 -39.17 -10.79 -0.74
CA ASP A 488 -40.63 -10.86 -0.61
C ASP A 488 -41.24 -9.55 -0.11
N SER A 489 -40.66 -8.94 0.93
CA SER A 489 -41.17 -7.73 1.55
C SER A 489 -40.86 -6.45 0.75
N LYS A 490 -39.76 -6.46 -0.04
CA LYS A 490 -39.19 -5.30 -0.74
C LYS A 490 -38.80 -4.12 0.18
N ASP A 491 -38.77 -4.34 1.49
CA ASP A 491 -38.35 -3.35 2.50
C ASP A 491 -37.16 -3.91 3.28
N PHE A 492 -35.99 -3.72 2.68
CA PHE A 492 -34.71 -4.21 3.20
C PHE A 492 -34.37 -3.60 4.57
N ILE A 493 -34.59 -2.29 4.74
CA ILE A 493 -34.24 -1.57 5.95
C ILE A 493 -35.14 -1.96 7.12
N ALA A 494 -36.46 -1.93 6.94
CA ALA A 494 -37.40 -2.32 7.99
C ALA A 494 -37.23 -3.77 8.43
N LEU A 495 -36.87 -4.66 7.50
CA LEU A 495 -36.62 -6.05 7.82
C LEU A 495 -35.31 -6.22 8.62
N ALA A 496 -34.25 -5.49 8.26
CA ALA A 496 -33.00 -5.48 9.00
C ALA A 496 -33.20 -4.96 10.43
N GLU A 497 -33.90 -3.85 10.59
CA GLU A 497 -34.24 -3.28 11.90
C GLU A 497 -35.06 -4.25 12.76
N LYS A 498 -36.05 -4.91 12.19
CA LYS A 498 -36.87 -5.93 12.86
C LYS A 498 -36.05 -7.10 13.40
N ASN A 499 -35.00 -7.46 12.70
CA ASN A 499 -34.10 -8.57 13.06
C ASN A 499 -32.85 -8.10 13.82
N ASN A 500 -32.72 -6.82 14.16
CA ASN A 500 -31.58 -6.18 14.79
C ASN A 500 -30.26 -6.32 13.98
N TYR A 501 -30.36 -6.28 12.65
CA TYR A 501 -29.21 -6.26 11.77
C TYR A 501 -28.84 -4.84 11.40
N GLU A 502 -27.53 -4.54 11.31
CA GLU A 502 -26.99 -3.25 10.89
C GLU A 502 -26.96 -3.15 9.37
N VAL A 503 -27.64 -2.15 8.80
CA VAL A 503 -27.57 -1.82 7.39
C VAL A 503 -26.43 -0.85 7.13
N ARG A 504 -25.50 -1.20 6.24
CA ARG A 504 -24.37 -0.36 5.86
C ARG A 504 -24.52 0.14 4.43
N PRO A 505 -24.75 1.44 4.22
CA PRO A 505 -24.80 2.02 2.88
C PRO A 505 -23.39 2.21 2.29
N VAL A 506 -23.29 1.94 0.99
CA VAL A 506 -22.08 2.15 0.18
C VAL A 506 -22.46 2.97 -1.03
N LYS A 507 -21.78 4.06 -1.29
CA LYS A 507 -22.10 5.00 -2.37
C LYS A 507 -20.95 5.13 -3.36
N GLN A 508 -21.31 5.40 -4.62
CA GLN A 508 -20.38 5.77 -5.68
C GLN A 508 -19.31 4.69 -5.95
N ILE A 509 -19.72 3.43 -6.00
CA ILE A 509 -18.84 2.32 -6.38
C ILE A 509 -18.64 2.36 -7.89
N THR A 510 -17.41 2.35 -8.35
CA THR A 510 -17.06 2.27 -9.77
C THR A 510 -16.87 0.82 -10.24
N ALA A 511 -16.91 0.63 -11.56
CA ALA A 511 -16.97 -0.71 -12.16
C ALA A 511 -15.74 -1.60 -11.87
N LEU A 512 -14.58 -1.01 -11.62
CA LEU A 512 -13.32 -1.71 -11.36
C LEU A 512 -12.87 -1.67 -9.89
N GLU A 513 -13.79 -1.45 -8.95
CA GLU A 513 -13.50 -1.58 -7.53
C GLU A 513 -13.58 -3.03 -7.06
N GLU A 514 -12.78 -3.40 -6.06
CA GLU A 514 -12.82 -4.70 -5.39
C GLU A 514 -13.05 -4.56 -3.88
N ASN A 515 -12.78 -3.39 -3.32
CA ASN A 515 -12.92 -3.10 -1.91
C ASN A 515 -14.14 -2.20 -1.69
N LEU A 516 -15.06 -2.66 -0.88
CA LEU A 516 -16.20 -1.87 -0.44
C LEU A 516 -15.95 -1.41 1.01
N PRO A 517 -16.49 -0.27 1.44
CA PRO A 517 -16.42 0.15 2.83
C PRO A 517 -16.87 -0.95 3.80
N GLY A 518 -15.94 -1.46 4.61
CA GLY A 518 -16.15 -2.56 5.53
C GLY A 518 -16.04 -3.98 4.94
N LEU A 519 -15.81 -4.13 3.64
CA LEU A 519 -15.69 -5.42 2.95
C LEU A 519 -14.52 -5.38 1.97
N THR A 520 -13.43 -6.06 2.28
CA THR A 520 -12.24 -6.15 1.41
C THR A 520 -12.36 -7.29 0.41
N ASN A 521 -11.81 -7.11 -0.79
CA ASN A 521 -11.71 -8.13 -1.83
C ASN A 521 -13.06 -8.77 -2.22
N GLN A 522 -14.09 -7.93 -2.46
CA GLN A 522 -15.45 -8.40 -2.81
C GLN A 522 -15.84 -8.04 -4.25
N ARG A 523 -14.93 -8.28 -5.19
CA ARG A 523 -15.13 -8.02 -6.62
C ARG A 523 -16.45 -8.59 -7.19
N GLN A 524 -16.87 -9.74 -6.71
CA GLN A 524 -18.12 -10.39 -7.12
C GLN A 524 -19.37 -9.54 -6.88
N ILE A 525 -19.39 -8.73 -5.82
CA ILE A 525 -20.50 -7.81 -5.51
C ILE A 525 -20.53 -6.67 -6.53
N VAL A 526 -19.38 -6.09 -6.83
CA VAL A 526 -19.26 -5.01 -7.82
C VAL A 526 -19.64 -5.51 -9.21
N LYS A 527 -19.12 -6.66 -9.66
CA LYS A 527 -19.51 -7.28 -10.94
C LYS A 527 -21.03 -7.46 -11.03
N TRP A 528 -21.66 -7.99 -9.99
CA TRP A 528 -23.11 -8.16 -9.97
C TRP A 528 -23.85 -6.82 -10.09
N ALA A 529 -23.40 -5.79 -9.37
CA ALA A 529 -24.05 -4.49 -9.38
C ALA A 529 -23.97 -3.78 -10.75
N PHE A 530 -22.97 -4.12 -11.58
CA PHE A 530 -22.78 -3.57 -12.93
C PHE A 530 -23.35 -4.46 -14.04
N GLN A 531 -23.89 -5.64 -13.74
CA GLN A 531 -24.58 -6.45 -14.75
C GLN A 531 -25.80 -5.72 -15.31
N ASP A 532 -26.04 -5.84 -16.61
CA ASP A 532 -27.13 -5.15 -17.31
C ASP A 532 -28.51 -5.56 -16.79
N ASP A 533 -28.66 -6.83 -16.42
CA ASP A 533 -29.89 -7.43 -15.92
C ASP A 533 -30.18 -7.11 -14.45
N THR A 534 -29.17 -6.68 -13.67
CA THR A 534 -29.36 -6.25 -12.28
C THR A 534 -30.10 -4.92 -12.22
N LYS A 535 -31.15 -4.80 -11.45
CA LYS A 535 -32.01 -3.62 -11.34
C LYS A 535 -31.94 -3.00 -9.95
N VAL A 536 -32.24 -1.71 -9.87
CA VAL A 536 -32.41 -1.03 -8.59
C VAL A 536 -33.50 -1.72 -7.79
N GLY A 537 -33.18 -2.08 -6.55
CA GLY A 537 -34.02 -2.87 -5.66
C GLY A 537 -33.68 -4.36 -5.63
N ASP A 538 -32.90 -4.89 -6.58
CA ASP A 538 -32.49 -6.27 -6.57
C ASP A 538 -31.61 -6.59 -5.36
N ILE A 539 -31.80 -7.79 -4.80
CA ILE A 539 -31.15 -8.27 -3.59
C ILE A 539 -30.48 -9.60 -3.90
N LYS A 540 -29.23 -9.75 -3.43
CA LYS A 540 -28.46 -10.98 -3.62
C LYS A 540 -27.53 -11.23 -2.45
N ARG A 541 -27.41 -12.51 -2.07
CA ARG A 541 -26.48 -12.97 -1.07
C ARG A 541 -25.15 -13.38 -1.72
N PHE A 542 -24.06 -13.01 -1.07
CA PHE A 542 -22.70 -13.40 -1.45
C PHE A 542 -21.98 -14.04 -0.27
N SER A 543 -21.14 -15.02 -0.56
CA SER A 543 -20.15 -15.53 0.36
C SER A 543 -18.96 -14.57 0.37
N LEU A 544 -18.42 -14.25 1.54
CA LEU A 544 -17.26 -13.39 1.64
C LEU A 544 -16.01 -14.09 1.12
N ASN A 545 -15.25 -13.42 0.27
CA ASN A 545 -13.95 -13.92 -0.17
C ASN A 545 -12.99 -13.98 1.01
N GLY A 546 -12.26 -15.09 1.14
CA GLY A 546 -11.40 -15.35 2.30
C GLY A 546 -12.12 -16.05 3.46
N GLY A 547 -13.41 -16.36 3.33
CA GLY A 547 -14.24 -17.00 4.37
C GLY A 547 -14.82 -15.98 5.36
N GLY A 548 -15.38 -16.49 6.46
CA GLY A 548 -15.87 -15.64 7.56
C GLY A 548 -17.31 -15.18 7.43
N GLY A 549 -18.11 -15.73 6.49
CA GLY A 549 -19.55 -15.54 6.45
C GLY A 549 -20.12 -15.05 5.13
N TYR A 550 -21.25 -14.33 5.23
CA TYR A 550 -22.07 -13.89 4.09
C TYR A 550 -22.42 -12.42 4.20
N VAL A 551 -22.72 -11.82 3.05
CA VAL A 551 -23.38 -10.52 2.99
C VAL A 551 -24.63 -10.62 2.11
N VAL A 552 -25.69 -9.95 2.50
CA VAL A 552 -26.89 -9.75 1.67
C VAL A 552 -26.87 -8.29 1.23
N VAL A 553 -26.82 -8.09 -0.08
CA VAL A 553 -26.61 -6.78 -0.72
C VAL A 553 -27.85 -6.40 -1.50
N GLN A 554 -28.26 -5.14 -1.41
CA GLN A 554 -29.28 -4.55 -2.27
C GLN A 554 -28.68 -3.44 -3.12
N LEU A 555 -28.96 -3.43 -4.42
CA LEU A 555 -28.65 -2.31 -5.31
C LEU A 555 -29.65 -1.18 -5.08
N THR A 556 -29.16 0.00 -4.64
CA THR A 556 -30.04 1.13 -4.28
C THR A 556 -30.09 2.21 -5.36
N ALA A 557 -29.05 2.35 -6.18
CA ALA A 557 -29.05 3.26 -7.33
C ALA A 557 -28.08 2.81 -8.42
N LYS A 558 -28.46 3.07 -9.67
CA LYS A 558 -27.60 3.06 -10.85
C LYS A 558 -27.37 4.51 -11.27
N ILE A 559 -26.16 4.92 -11.35
CA ILE A 559 -25.73 6.25 -11.76
C ILE A 559 -24.91 6.03 -13.03
N GLU A 560 -25.41 6.54 -14.13
CA GLU A 560 -24.70 6.42 -15.42
C GLU A 560 -23.65 7.52 -15.55
N ASP A 561 -22.80 7.41 -16.56
CA ASP A 561 -21.77 8.39 -16.89
C ASP A 561 -22.43 9.70 -17.39
N GLU A 562 -22.55 10.65 -16.51
CA GLU A 562 -23.25 11.93 -16.72
C GLU A 562 -22.67 13.02 -15.82
N LEU A 563 -23.20 14.23 -15.92
CA LEU A 563 -22.87 15.30 -14.96
C LEU A 563 -23.44 15.02 -13.58
N ALA A 564 -22.70 15.41 -12.55
CA ALA A 564 -23.14 15.33 -11.17
C ALA A 564 -24.52 15.99 -10.97
N THR A 565 -25.38 15.34 -10.22
CA THR A 565 -26.76 15.79 -9.99
C THR A 565 -26.83 16.89 -8.95
N LEU A 566 -27.97 17.58 -8.92
CA LEU A 566 -28.30 18.57 -7.91
C LEU A 566 -28.15 18.03 -6.48
N ASP A 567 -28.56 16.78 -6.24
CA ASP A 567 -28.51 16.16 -4.91
C ASP A 567 -27.07 15.90 -4.43
N GLU A 568 -26.15 15.68 -5.36
CA GLU A 568 -24.75 15.37 -5.05
C GLU A 568 -23.92 16.64 -4.79
N VAL A 569 -24.04 17.63 -5.64
CA VAL A 569 -23.19 18.83 -5.60
C VAL A 569 -23.95 20.12 -5.31
N GLY A 570 -25.28 20.04 -5.21
CA GLY A 570 -26.13 21.21 -5.09
C GLY A 570 -25.82 22.09 -3.89
N THR A 571 -25.43 21.52 -2.75
CA THR A 571 -25.04 22.31 -1.55
C THR A 571 -23.77 23.11 -1.83
N ARG A 572 -22.74 22.50 -2.46
CA ARG A 572 -21.49 23.18 -2.82
C ARG A 572 -21.72 24.27 -3.85
N VAL A 573 -22.46 23.96 -4.92
CA VAL A 573 -22.73 24.90 -6.01
C VAL A 573 -23.63 26.04 -5.53
N ARG A 574 -24.61 25.75 -4.67
CA ARG A 574 -25.48 26.76 -4.05
C ARG A 574 -24.65 27.78 -3.26
N LYS A 575 -23.67 27.30 -2.49
CA LYS A 575 -22.76 28.19 -1.75
C LYS A 575 -22.00 29.13 -2.69
N LEU A 576 -21.39 28.61 -3.78
CA LEU A 576 -20.66 29.41 -4.75
C LEU A 576 -21.55 30.50 -5.38
N ILE A 577 -22.74 30.12 -5.87
CA ILE A 577 -23.69 31.07 -6.46
C ILE A 577 -24.18 32.09 -5.43
N THR A 578 -24.38 31.66 -4.17
CA THR A 578 -24.78 32.59 -3.08
C THR A 578 -23.70 33.63 -2.84
N GLU A 579 -22.44 33.22 -2.77
CA GLU A 579 -21.29 34.12 -2.58
C GLU A 579 -21.18 35.12 -3.76
N ASP A 580 -21.34 34.66 -5.01
CA ASP A 580 -21.35 35.53 -6.18
C ASP A 580 -22.49 36.55 -6.14
N LYS A 581 -23.69 36.12 -5.79
CA LYS A 581 -24.84 37.04 -5.68
C LYS A 581 -24.66 38.05 -4.53
N LYS A 582 -24.12 37.61 -3.39
CA LYS A 582 -23.77 38.52 -2.29
C LYS A 582 -22.70 39.50 -2.69
N ALA A 583 -21.67 39.03 -3.43
CA ALA A 583 -20.64 39.91 -3.99
C ALA A 583 -21.23 41.01 -4.84
N ALA A 584 -22.18 40.68 -5.74
CA ALA A 584 -22.87 41.65 -6.59
C ALA A 584 -23.71 42.64 -5.76
N LEU A 585 -24.42 42.18 -4.73
CA LEU A 585 -25.20 43.04 -3.84
C LEU A 585 -24.33 43.99 -3.03
N ILE A 586 -23.21 43.48 -2.47
CA ILE A 586 -22.24 44.28 -1.70
C ILE A 586 -21.64 45.36 -2.64
N LYS A 587 -21.17 44.97 -3.83
CA LYS A 587 -20.63 45.93 -4.81
C LYS A 587 -21.63 47.01 -5.11
N LYS A 588 -22.91 46.66 -5.30
CA LYS A 588 -23.99 47.64 -5.57
C LYS A 588 -24.27 48.52 -4.36
N GLN A 589 -24.28 47.99 -3.17
CA GLN A 589 -24.54 48.74 -1.91
C GLN A 589 -23.46 49.77 -1.61
N PHE A 590 -22.21 49.42 -1.89
CA PHE A 590 -21.06 50.24 -1.56
C PHE A 590 -20.43 50.95 -2.77
N GLN A 591 -21.07 50.95 -3.96
CA GLN A 591 -20.55 51.52 -5.19
C GLN A 591 -20.23 53.01 -5.08
N ASP A 592 -20.97 53.75 -4.25
CA ASP A 592 -20.79 55.20 -4.06
C ASP A 592 -19.72 55.56 -3.03
N LYS A 593 -19.11 54.53 -2.37
CA LYS A 593 -18.03 54.68 -1.40
C LYS A 593 -16.67 54.60 -2.13
N GLU A 594 -16.19 55.75 -2.62
CA GLU A 594 -15.02 55.84 -3.50
C GLU A 594 -13.69 55.63 -2.77
N THR A 595 -13.63 55.81 -1.42
CA THR A 595 -12.39 55.73 -0.62
C THR A 595 -12.48 54.71 0.52
N LEU A 596 -11.31 54.28 1.03
CA LEU A 596 -11.23 53.39 2.22
C LEU A 596 -11.89 54.07 3.43
N GLU A 597 -11.65 55.36 3.61
CA GLU A 597 -12.18 56.15 4.71
C GLU A 597 -13.73 56.22 4.65
N ALA A 598 -14.26 56.40 3.39
CA ALA A 598 -15.70 56.40 3.17
C ALA A 598 -16.36 55.05 3.46
N LEU A 599 -15.67 53.94 3.24
CA LEU A 599 -16.13 52.61 3.64
C LEU A 599 -16.07 52.42 5.17
N ALA A 600 -14.98 52.88 5.79
CA ALA A 600 -14.78 52.79 7.25
C ALA A 600 -15.66 53.68 8.08
N GLU A 601 -16.46 54.58 7.46
CA GLU A 601 -17.54 55.30 8.15
C GLU A 601 -18.69 54.36 8.58
N ASP A 602 -18.78 53.15 8.02
CA ASP A 602 -19.67 52.11 8.45
C ASP A 602 -19.14 51.52 9.79
N GLU A 603 -19.94 51.47 10.82
CA GLU A 603 -19.51 51.08 12.17
C GLU A 603 -18.94 49.66 12.27
N ASN A 604 -19.15 48.81 11.26
CA ASN A 604 -18.71 47.42 11.25
C ASN A 604 -17.49 47.19 10.35
N LEU A 605 -16.97 48.22 9.68
CA LEU A 605 -15.83 48.09 8.74
C LEU A 605 -14.62 48.85 9.29
N THR A 606 -13.48 48.20 9.27
CA THR A 606 -12.20 48.77 9.74
C THR A 606 -11.15 48.80 8.62
N ILE A 607 -10.32 49.84 8.65
CA ILE A 607 -9.14 49.90 7.79
C ILE A 607 -8.04 49.07 8.44
N GLU A 608 -7.69 47.96 7.79
CA GLU A 608 -6.60 47.10 8.20
C GLU A 608 -5.33 47.42 7.40
N THR A 609 -4.18 47.12 7.98
CA THR A 609 -2.88 47.27 7.30
C THR A 609 -2.20 45.93 7.21
N ALA A 610 -1.73 45.62 6.00
CA ALA A 610 -0.95 44.43 5.75
C ALA A 610 0.38 44.83 5.08
N SER A 611 1.48 44.32 5.61
CA SER A 611 2.84 44.69 5.21
C SER A 611 3.63 43.52 4.71
N ALA A 612 4.60 43.79 3.81
CA ALA A 612 5.50 42.81 3.24
C ALA A 612 4.79 41.60 2.58
N ILE A 613 3.68 41.88 1.89
CA ILE A 613 2.91 40.84 1.18
C ILE A 613 3.55 40.62 -0.17
N ASN A 614 3.76 39.36 -0.54
CA ASN A 614 4.22 38.97 -1.88
C ASN A 614 3.17 38.13 -2.63
N GLN A 615 3.35 37.99 -3.94
CA GLN A 615 2.41 37.24 -4.79
C GLN A 615 2.51 35.72 -4.58
N LYS A 616 3.66 35.22 -4.16
CA LYS A 616 3.87 33.78 -3.85
C LYS A 616 3.06 33.33 -2.63
N ASN A 617 2.95 34.19 -1.60
CA ASN A 617 2.19 33.93 -0.38
C ASN A 617 1.16 35.06 -0.16
N PRO A 618 0.06 35.09 -0.93
CA PRO A 618 -0.90 36.18 -0.98
C PRO A 618 -1.84 36.16 0.24
N THR A 619 -1.27 36.27 1.45
CA THR A 619 -2.01 36.17 2.71
C THR A 619 -2.13 37.56 3.35
N LEU A 620 -3.38 38.01 3.57
CA LEU A 620 -3.70 39.22 4.29
C LEU A 620 -3.93 38.93 5.78
N VAL A 621 -3.29 39.69 6.66
CA VAL A 621 -3.47 39.55 8.11
C VAL A 621 -4.96 39.85 8.44
N GLY A 622 -5.63 38.92 9.11
CA GLY A 622 -7.06 39.04 9.42
C GLY A 622 -8.02 38.47 8.35
N ALA A 623 -7.64 38.47 7.07
CA ALA A 623 -8.49 37.98 5.97
C ALA A 623 -8.08 36.58 5.45
N GLY A 624 -6.79 36.22 5.54
CA GLY A 624 -6.28 34.93 5.06
C GLY A 624 -5.76 34.98 3.64
N ASN A 625 -5.79 33.83 2.94
CA ASN A 625 -5.27 33.74 1.57
C ASN A 625 -6.24 34.37 0.55
N GLU A 626 -5.81 35.47 -0.10
CA GLU A 626 -6.61 36.28 -1.01
C GLU A 626 -5.83 36.60 -2.29
N PRO A 627 -5.56 35.63 -3.17
CA PRO A 627 -4.68 35.80 -4.31
C PRO A 627 -5.16 36.85 -5.32
N TYR A 628 -6.47 36.92 -5.59
CA TYR A 628 -7.04 37.91 -6.50
C TYR A 628 -6.89 39.34 -5.96
N VAL A 629 -7.07 39.48 -4.64
CA VAL A 629 -6.97 40.78 -3.95
C VAL A 629 -5.53 41.27 -3.96
N VAL A 630 -4.59 40.38 -3.63
CA VAL A 630 -3.16 40.71 -3.66
C VAL A 630 -2.68 40.99 -5.08
N GLY A 631 -3.08 40.17 -6.08
CA GLY A 631 -2.75 40.42 -7.49
C GLY A 631 -3.23 41.78 -7.99
N ALA A 632 -4.46 42.17 -7.61
CA ALA A 632 -4.99 43.50 -7.93
C ALA A 632 -4.20 44.62 -7.22
N ALA A 633 -3.76 44.40 -6.00
CA ALA A 633 -2.94 45.37 -5.27
C ALA A 633 -1.58 45.64 -5.95
N PHE A 634 -0.95 44.60 -6.51
CA PHE A 634 0.31 44.75 -7.26
C PHE A 634 0.16 45.54 -8.56
N ALA A 635 -1.06 45.61 -9.11
CA ALA A 635 -1.38 46.38 -10.33
C ALA A 635 -1.62 47.89 -10.07
N LEU A 636 -1.78 48.29 -8.79
CA LEU A 636 -2.02 49.69 -8.44
C LEU A 636 -0.74 50.51 -8.49
N SER A 637 -0.91 51.81 -8.68
CA SER A 637 0.14 52.81 -8.42
C SER A 637 0.19 53.18 -6.93
N GLU A 638 1.35 53.51 -6.42
CA GLU A 638 1.47 53.95 -5.03
C GLU A 638 0.53 55.13 -4.71
N GLY A 639 -0.11 55.02 -3.56
CA GLY A 639 -1.09 56.01 -3.10
C GLY A 639 -2.48 55.89 -3.74
N SER A 640 -2.66 55.04 -4.78
CA SER A 640 -3.97 54.83 -5.41
C SER A 640 -4.80 53.77 -4.72
N GLU A 641 -6.12 53.85 -4.95
CA GLU A 641 -7.10 52.90 -4.42
C GLU A 641 -7.73 52.07 -5.53
N SER A 642 -8.10 50.81 -5.20
CA SER A 642 -8.78 49.92 -6.16
C SER A 642 -10.26 50.20 -6.24
N GLU A 643 -10.91 49.67 -7.30
CA GLU A 643 -12.33 49.38 -7.26
C GLU A 643 -12.64 48.30 -6.21
N LEU A 644 -13.94 47.94 -6.02
CA LEU A 644 -14.36 46.84 -5.14
C LEU A 644 -14.01 45.49 -5.78
N ILE A 645 -13.06 44.77 -5.19
CA ILE A 645 -12.51 43.50 -5.68
C ILE A 645 -13.21 42.35 -4.95
N GLN A 646 -13.63 41.34 -5.69
CA GLN A 646 -14.13 40.10 -5.11
C GLN A 646 -12.95 39.19 -4.71
N GLY A 647 -12.88 38.88 -3.43
CA GLY A 647 -11.95 37.90 -2.87
C GLY A 647 -12.66 36.63 -2.43
N VAL A 648 -11.91 35.75 -1.79
CA VAL A 648 -12.42 34.46 -1.28
C VAL A 648 -13.40 34.65 -0.12
N LYS A 649 -13.12 35.57 0.81
CA LYS A 649 -13.92 35.75 2.03
C LYS A 649 -14.83 36.99 2.04
N GLY A 650 -14.85 37.75 0.97
CA GLY A 650 -15.64 38.96 0.90
C GLY A 650 -15.25 39.87 -0.27
N ILE A 651 -15.72 41.10 -0.19
CA ILE A 651 -15.36 42.19 -1.12
C ILE A 651 -14.32 43.07 -0.44
N TYR A 652 -13.31 43.46 -1.20
CA TYR A 652 -12.20 44.25 -0.73
C TYR A 652 -12.08 45.55 -1.48
N LYS A 653 -11.70 46.59 -0.77
CA LYS A 653 -11.14 47.84 -1.34
C LYS A 653 -9.74 47.99 -0.76
N ILE A 654 -8.78 48.33 -1.62
CA ILE A 654 -7.37 48.34 -1.27
C ILE A 654 -6.78 49.70 -1.61
N LYS A 655 -5.84 50.17 -0.81
CA LYS A 655 -4.94 51.29 -1.08
C LYS A 655 -3.50 50.80 -1.03
N LEU A 656 -2.78 50.97 -2.12
CA LEU A 656 -1.36 50.67 -2.15
C LEU A 656 -0.57 51.79 -1.44
N LEU A 657 0.13 51.45 -0.36
CA LEU A 657 0.95 52.42 0.38
C LEU A 657 2.36 52.53 -0.22
N SER A 658 2.97 51.38 -0.48
CA SER A 658 4.28 51.31 -1.13
C SER A 658 4.46 49.96 -1.82
N LYS A 659 5.24 49.98 -2.89
CA LYS A 659 5.71 48.80 -3.60
C LYS A 659 7.22 48.74 -3.49
N ASN A 660 7.74 47.70 -2.86
CA ASN A 660 9.16 47.44 -2.70
C ASN A 660 9.56 46.39 -3.74
N GLU A 661 10.12 46.83 -4.82
CA GLU A 661 10.65 45.93 -5.83
C GLU A 661 11.99 45.35 -5.32
N ALA A 662 12.16 44.04 -5.51
CA ALA A 662 13.43 43.39 -5.17
C ALA A 662 14.57 43.91 -6.03
N GLU A 663 15.76 44.09 -5.44
CA GLU A 663 16.92 44.53 -6.19
C GLU A 663 17.21 43.56 -7.34
N PRO A 664 17.42 44.06 -8.56
CA PRO A 664 17.73 43.22 -9.71
C PRO A 664 18.98 42.38 -9.47
N LEU A 665 18.91 41.09 -9.84
CA LEU A 665 20.08 40.22 -9.80
C LEU A 665 21.01 40.54 -11.01
N GLU A 666 22.31 40.37 -10.85
CA GLU A 666 23.26 40.44 -11.94
C GLU A 666 23.09 39.28 -12.95
N ASP A 667 22.61 38.14 -12.47
CA ASP A 667 22.39 36.92 -13.26
C ASP A 667 21.15 36.14 -12.74
N TYR A 668 20.27 35.75 -13.63
CA TYR A 668 19.05 34.98 -13.35
C TYR A 668 19.18 33.50 -13.70
N THR A 669 20.39 33.01 -13.97
CA THR A 669 20.65 31.62 -14.39
C THR A 669 20.14 30.61 -13.37
N GLU A 670 20.25 30.89 -12.08
CA GLU A 670 19.72 30.00 -11.02
C GLU A 670 18.20 29.88 -11.13
N TYR A 671 17.47 30.97 -11.27
CA TYR A 671 16.00 30.97 -11.50
C TYR A 671 15.61 30.30 -12.80
N THR A 672 16.37 30.52 -13.87
CA THR A 672 16.15 29.85 -15.16
C THR A 672 16.28 28.34 -15.00
N ASN A 673 17.33 27.87 -14.33
CA ASN A 673 17.57 26.46 -14.09
C ASN A 673 16.52 25.82 -13.18
N ASP A 674 16.08 26.51 -12.12
CA ASP A 674 15.06 26.04 -11.20
C ASP A 674 13.70 25.92 -11.91
N LEU A 675 13.30 26.93 -12.70
CA LEU A 675 12.09 26.88 -13.52
C LEU A 675 12.16 25.77 -14.57
N LEU A 676 13.30 25.60 -15.23
CA LEU A 676 13.50 24.54 -16.23
C LEU A 676 13.42 23.15 -15.57
N GLN A 677 13.99 23.00 -14.40
CA GLN A 677 13.91 21.75 -13.64
C GLN A 677 12.48 21.46 -13.22
N LYS A 678 11.75 22.41 -12.65
CA LYS A 678 10.32 22.29 -12.30
C LYS A 678 9.46 21.95 -13.51
N ALA A 679 9.65 22.71 -14.61
CA ALA A 679 8.95 22.43 -15.87
C ALA A 679 9.25 21.04 -16.40
N SER A 680 10.50 20.58 -16.32
CA SER A 680 10.91 19.24 -16.78
C SER A 680 10.27 18.12 -15.99
N TYR A 681 10.03 18.27 -14.69
CA TYR A 681 9.35 17.28 -13.86
C TYR A 681 7.87 17.14 -14.22
N THR A 682 7.19 18.25 -14.49
CA THR A 682 5.76 18.26 -14.81
C THR A 682 5.48 17.98 -16.28
N LEU A 683 6.45 18.21 -17.16
CA LEU A 683 6.27 18.16 -18.62
C LEU A 683 5.78 16.79 -19.10
N LEU A 684 6.36 15.71 -18.59
CA LEU A 684 6.03 14.33 -18.96
C LEU A 684 4.55 14.01 -18.68
N GLU A 685 4.11 14.33 -17.47
CA GLU A 685 2.73 14.09 -17.05
C GLU A 685 1.76 15.05 -17.74
N SER A 686 2.12 16.31 -17.92
CA SER A 686 1.29 17.29 -18.60
C SER A 686 1.09 16.95 -20.08
N VAL A 687 2.15 16.49 -20.76
CA VAL A 687 2.06 16.06 -22.18
C VAL A 687 1.18 14.82 -22.28
N PHE A 688 1.39 13.80 -21.43
CA PHE A 688 0.55 12.61 -21.44
C PHE A 688 -0.91 12.95 -21.14
N SER A 689 -1.18 13.71 -20.09
CA SER A 689 -2.55 14.14 -19.73
C SER A 689 -3.24 14.93 -20.85
N ALA A 690 -2.51 15.78 -21.57
CA ALA A 690 -3.05 16.50 -22.72
C ALA A 690 -3.39 15.57 -23.89
N LEU A 691 -2.53 14.59 -24.18
CA LEU A 691 -2.76 13.59 -25.21
C LEU A 691 -3.92 12.67 -24.83
N GLU A 692 -3.96 12.18 -23.60
CA GLU A 692 -5.03 11.36 -23.05
C GLU A 692 -6.38 12.08 -23.13
N SER A 693 -6.44 13.35 -22.68
CA SER A 693 -7.66 14.16 -22.73
C SER A 693 -8.15 14.46 -24.15
N SER A 694 -7.28 14.34 -25.17
CA SER A 694 -7.62 14.53 -26.59
C SER A 694 -7.87 13.20 -27.30
N SER A 695 -7.67 12.05 -26.63
CA SER A 695 -7.87 10.72 -27.19
C SER A 695 -9.30 10.24 -26.95
N GLU A 696 -9.85 9.49 -27.91
CA GLU A 696 -11.07 8.74 -27.73
C GLU A 696 -10.71 7.37 -27.12
N ILE A 697 -11.19 7.10 -25.91
CA ILE A 697 -10.86 5.89 -25.14
C ILE A 697 -12.15 5.15 -24.82
N ASP A 698 -12.28 3.93 -25.34
CA ASP A 698 -13.34 2.99 -25.01
C ASP A 698 -12.75 1.89 -24.12
N ASP A 699 -13.08 1.92 -22.82
CA ASP A 699 -12.52 1.02 -21.80
C ASP A 699 -13.49 -0.10 -21.46
N ASN A 700 -13.19 -1.29 -21.93
CA ASN A 700 -13.98 -2.49 -21.73
C ASN A 700 -13.46 -3.43 -20.62
N ARG A 701 -12.49 -2.99 -19.81
CA ARG A 701 -11.87 -3.82 -18.75
C ARG A 701 -12.91 -4.41 -17.79
N ALA A 702 -13.95 -3.67 -17.47
CA ALA A 702 -14.99 -4.10 -16.56
C ALA A 702 -15.80 -5.32 -17.07
N LEU A 703 -15.80 -5.58 -18.38
CA LEU A 703 -16.44 -6.76 -18.96
C LEU A 703 -15.64 -8.04 -18.69
N TYR A 704 -14.32 -7.93 -18.48
CA TYR A 704 -13.41 -9.06 -18.35
C TYR A 704 -12.97 -9.32 -16.90
N TYR A 705 -12.80 -8.26 -16.14
CA TYR A 705 -12.26 -8.28 -14.77
C TYR A 705 -13.28 -7.77 -13.73
#